data_6b41ac793373c32ed4fa26dcd3557ccb
#
_entry.id   6b41ac793373c32ed4fa26dcd3557ccb
#
_cell.length_a   1.000
_cell.length_b   1.000
_cell.length_c   1.000
_cell.angle_alpha   90.00
_cell.angle_beta   90.00
_cell.angle_gamma   90.00
#
_symmetry.space_group_name_H-M   'P 1'
#
loop_
_entity.id
_entity.type
_entity.pdbx_description
1 polymer ?
#
loop_
_entity_poly.entity_id
_entity_poly.type
_entity_poly.pdbx_seq_one_letter_code
_entity_poly.pdbx_strand_id
1 'polypeptide(L)'
;MNHIAHNKLVSFIWSIADDCLRDVYVRGKYRDIILPFVVLRRIDSLLETTKAAVLEELRYQQENISTIDLDASSLQEASGYVFYNTSSWTMEKLKGTATNSQQKLVANFEEYLNGFSANVKEIIEKFKLKSQIRHMATKDVLLDVLEKFTSPYINLTPLEKNDPEGRPLPALSNLGMGYVFEELIRKFNEENNEEAGEHFTPREVIQLMTTLVFEPIKDQLPNIITIYDPACGSGGMLTESENYLIDEESKIGYTGDVYLYGKEINDETYAICKSDMMIKGKNPENIRVGSTLSTNEFSNMKFDFMLSNPPYGKSWASEQKYIKDGKDVIDNRFQIKLKDYWGNWETVDATPRSSDGQLLFLMEMVDKMKAPTSNRVGSRIASVHNGSSLFTGDAGSGESNIRRYIIENDLLDAIVQLPNNLFYNTGITTYIWLLNNNKSKERIGKVQLLDANNLFQKLRKNLGNKNSEFSPEQISQIAQAYLENWDTNPKDSALKIKQFQNMDFGYYKVNIERPKRLKGQFTKEALDVLRFDKGLQVPMQALYEAYGDLVYAGLDTHAEEISKRAEKEEWGLNKKQISKLIDKSTWLKPKALYDAALQLWQYVGDAVFMDFNAFSSVIDEQVKLQKMGLGATEKKTILNAISIYDAEAEKVIKKIEKLQGDKLHQLLNHLGCGEEDLPYFGYYATSKSGEYIIYETESDLRDSEQIPLSETILTYFKREVVPHVEEAWINLDSVKIGYEISFNKYFYQHTPLRALQDITKDLLALEEQSDGLLADILKF
;
A
#
# COMPACT_ATOMS: atom_id res chain seq x y z
N MET A 1 19.48 -33.49 -2.76
CA MET A 1 18.44 -33.71 -1.74
C MET A 1 17.50 -34.87 -2.09
N ASN A 2 17.04 -35.69 -1.11
CA ASN A 2 16.17 -36.85 -1.41
C ASN A 2 14.68 -36.43 -1.51
N HIS A 3 14.31 -35.75 -2.58
CA HIS A 3 12.93 -35.27 -2.82
C HIS A 3 11.86 -36.37 -2.77
N ILE A 4 12.23 -37.63 -3.11
CA ILE A 4 11.29 -38.75 -3.07
C ILE A 4 10.90 -39.07 -1.63
N ALA A 5 11.86 -39.09 -0.68
CA ALA A 5 11.60 -39.32 0.73
C ALA A 5 10.79 -38.18 1.35
N HIS A 6 11.10 -36.95 1.02
CA HIS A 6 10.34 -35.77 1.50
C HIS A 6 8.88 -35.80 1.03
N ASN A 7 8.63 -36.11 -0.25
CA ASN A 7 7.28 -36.19 -0.81
C ASN A 7 6.47 -37.33 -0.20
N LYS A 8 7.09 -38.46 0.14
CA LYS A 8 6.42 -39.54 0.87
C LYS A 8 6.01 -39.11 2.28
N LEU A 9 6.88 -38.39 2.98
CA LEU A 9 6.61 -37.86 4.31
C LEU A 9 5.46 -36.82 4.28
N VAL A 10 5.50 -35.87 3.32
CA VAL A 10 4.41 -34.91 3.10
C VAL A 10 3.08 -35.62 2.82
N SER A 11 3.09 -36.64 1.95
CA SER A 11 1.87 -37.42 1.63
C SER A 11 1.33 -38.19 2.83
N PHE A 12 2.21 -38.74 3.67
CA PHE A 12 1.81 -39.41 4.90
C PHE A 12 1.19 -38.43 5.90
N ILE A 13 1.85 -37.29 6.17
CA ILE A 13 1.32 -36.25 7.08
C ILE A 13 -0.01 -35.74 6.58
N TRP A 14 -0.14 -35.55 5.26
CA TRP A 14 -1.40 -35.14 4.64
C TRP A 14 -2.51 -36.16 4.87
N SER A 15 -2.20 -37.46 4.77
CA SER A 15 -3.22 -38.51 5.01
C SER A 15 -3.77 -38.50 6.43
N ILE A 16 -3.01 -38.01 7.42
CA ILE A 16 -3.50 -37.85 8.80
C ILE A 16 -4.73 -36.94 8.85
N ALA A 17 -4.75 -35.88 8.06
CA ALA A 17 -5.90 -34.96 7.98
C ALA A 17 -7.16 -35.70 7.47
N ASP A 18 -7.03 -36.48 6.39
CA ASP A 18 -8.15 -37.20 5.81
C ASP A 18 -8.57 -38.40 6.67
N ASP A 19 -7.60 -39.07 7.31
CA ASP A 19 -7.88 -40.29 8.12
C ASP A 19 -8.50 -39.96 9.48
N CYS A 20 -8.03 -38.87 10.15
CA CYS A 20 -8.38 -38.60 11.55
C CYS A 20 -9.31 -37.39 11.72
N LEU A 21 -9.26 -36.39 10.82
CA LEU A 21 -9.94 -35.11 11.05
C LEU A 21 -11.21 -34.90 10.22
N ARG A 22 -11.46 -35.75 9.23
CA ARG A 22 -12.51 -35.56 8.21
C ARG A 22 -13.91 -35.35 8.79
N ASP A 23 -14.27 -36.05 9.83
CA ASP A 23 -15.61 -36.01 10.43
C ASP A 23 -15.69 -35.03 11.62
N VAL A 24 -14.57 -34.43 12.02
CA VAL A 24 -14.46 -33.60 13.22
C VAL A 24 -14.24 -32.12 12.84
N TYR A 25 -13.53 -31.86 11.75
CA TYR A 25 -13.18 -30.51 11.28
C TYR A 25 -13.55 -30.34 9.83
N VAL A 26 -13.92 -29.12 9.48
CA VAL A 26 -14.00 -28.70 8.05
C VAL A 26 -12.57 -28.62 7.46
N ARG A 27 -12.42 -28.93 6.17
CA ARG A 27 -11.10 -29.03 5.52
C ARG A 27 -10.21 -27.80 5.76
N GLY A 28 -10.79 -26.60 5.74
CA GLY A 28 -10.09 -25.35 6.03
C GLY A 28 -9.44 -25.27 7.41
N LYS A 29 -9.85 -26.11 8.35
CA LYS A 29 -9.31 -26.17 9.72
C LYS A 29 -8.24 -27.23 9.93
N TYR A 30 -7.96 -28.09 8.96
CA TYR A 30 -6.94 -29.15 9.09
C TYR A 30 -5.55 -28.52 9.35
N ARG A 31 -5.25 -27.40 8.74
CA ARG A 31 -4.02 -26.65 8.92
C ARG A 31 -3.75 -26.35 10.40
N ASP A 32 -4.78 -25.90 11.12
CA ASP A 32 -4.70 -25.46 12.52
C ASP A 32 -4.39 -26.61 13.50
N ILE A 33 -4.49 -27.87 13.03
CA ILE A 33 -4.18 -29.08 13.79
C ILE A 33 -2.87 -29.69 13.30
N ILE A 34 -2.74 -29.92 12.01
CA ILE A 34 -1.63 -30.68 11.45
C ILE A 34 -0.29 -29.91 11.60
N LEU A 35 -0.26 -28.63 11.28
CA LEU A 35 1.00 -27.87 11.37
C LEU A 35 1.55 -27.79 12.82
N PRO A 36 0.75 -27.44 13.84
CA PRO A 36 1.23 -27.50 15.22
C PRO A 36 1.73 -28.87 15.67
N PHE A 37 1.05 -29.95 15.27
CA PHE A 37 1.48 -31.31 15.61
C PHE A 37 2.77 -31.71 14.89
N VAL A 38 2.98 -31.28 13.66
CA VAL A 38 4.25 -31.48 12.93
C VAL A 38 5.39 -30.77 13.67
N VAL A 39 5.17 -29.51 14.10
CA VAL A 39 6.14 -28.74 14.87
C VAL A 39 6.45 -29.43 16.19
N LEU A 40 5.43 -29.80 16.98
CA LEU A 40 5.61 -30.50 18.25
C LEU A 40 6.37 -31.82 18.07
N ARG A 41 6.01 -32.61 17.08
CA ARG A 41 6.67 -33.91 16.85
C ARG A 41 8.11 -33.73 16.42
N ARG A 42 8.42 -32.68 15.60
CA ARG A 42 9.80 -32.34 15.25
C ARG A 42 10.60 -31.93 16.47
N ILE A 43 10.08 -31.00 17.30
CA ILE A 43 10.73 -30.54 18.53
C ILE A 43 10.94 -31.72 19.51
N ASP A 44 9.92 -32.55 19.71
CA ASP A 44 10.00 -33.74 20.55
C ASP A 44 11.10 -34.70 20.07
N SER A 45 11.20 -34.90 18.76
CA SER A 45 12.22 -35.73 18.11
C SER A 45 13.63 -35.19 18.25
N LEU A 46 13.81 -33.84 18.16
CA LEU A 46 15.11 -33.18 18.37
C LEU A 46 15.58 -33.28 19.81
N LEU A 47 14.66 -33.22 20.78
CA LEU A 47 14.93 -33.31 22.21
C LEU A 47 15.12 -34.76 22.70
N GLU A 48 14.80 -35.78 21.88
CA GLU A 48 14.81 -37.20 22.28
C GLU A 48 16.15 -37.59 22.92
N THR A 49 17.26 -37.19 22.36
CA THR A 49 18.61 -37.56 22.80
C THR A 49 19.09 -36.76 24.01
N THR A 50 18.61 -35.54 24.21
CA THR A 50 19.05 -34.61 25.27
C THR A 50 18.05 -34.47 26.42
N LYS A 51 16.91 -35.12 26.34
CA LYS A 51 15.83 -35.07 27.34
C LYS A 51 16.33 -35.40 28.76
N ALA A 52 17.17 -36.42 28.90
CA ALA A 52 17.73 -36.83 30.17
C ALA A 52 18.61 -35.72 30.79
N ALA A 53 19.46 -35.06 29.98
CA ALA A 53 20.32 -33.98 30.43
C ALA A 53 19.51 -32.76 30.89
N VAL A 54 18.42 -32.41 30.18
CA VAL A 54 17.52 -31.33 30.59
C VAL A 54 16.83 -31.61 31.91
N LEU A 55 16.39 -32.87 32.15
CA LEU A 55 15.76 -33.26 33.41
C LEU A 55 16.75 -33.33 34.57
N GLU A 56 18.01 -33.67 34.32
CA GLU A 56 19.08 -33.64 35.30
C GLU A 56 19.42 -32.20 35.71
N GLU A 57 19.59 -31.28 34.72
CA GLU A 57 19.78 -29.86 34.95
C GLU A 57 18.62 -29.23 35.73
N LEU A 58 17.37 -29.58 35.36
CA LEU A 58 16.19 -29.12 36.08
C LEU A 58 16.26 -29.54 37.57
N ARG A 59 16.60 -30.83 37.85
CA ARG A 59 16.73 -31.31 39.20
C ARG A 59 17.83 -30.59 39.96
N TYR A 60 18.98 -30.39 39.33
CA TYR A 60 20.08 -29.63 39.89
C TYR A 60 19.66 -28.22 40.30
N GLN A 61 18.94 -27.51 39.45
CA GLN A 61 18.42 -26.19 39.75
C GLN A 61 17.42 -26.18 40.89
N GLN A 62 16.50 -27.15 40.93
CA GLN A 62 15.53 -27.27 42.02
C GLN A 62 16.14 -27.61 43.39
N GLU A 63 17.24 -28.35 43.41
CA GLU A 63 17.93 -28.75 44.66
C GLU A 63 18.93 -27.72 45.14
N ASN A 64 19.57 -26.94 44.24
CA ASN A 64 20.72 -26.13 44.56
C ASN A 64 20.52 -24.62 44.37
N ILE A 65 19.46 -24.18 43.67
CA ILE A 65 19.21 -22.76 43.40
C ILE A 65 17.94 -22.33 44.17
N SER A 66 18.12 -21.37 45.08
CA SER A 66 17.01 -20.86 45.92
C SER A 66 16.06 -19.90 45.24
N THR A 67 16.10 -19.77 43.90
CA THR A 67 15.26 -18.86 43.14
C THR A 67 14.03 -19.60 42.59
N ILE A 68 12.89 -18.89 42.57
CA ILE A 68 11.61 -19.41 42.04
C ILE A 68 11.68 -19.56 40.50
N ASP A 69 12.56 -18.78 39.86
CA ASP A 69 12.69 -18.78 38.40
C ASP A 69 13.84 -19.69 37.94
N LEU A 70 13.55 -20.59 37.03
CA LEU A 70 14.51 -21.48 36.41
C LEU A 70 15.46 -20.71 35.47
N ASP A 71 16.75 -21.04 35.50
CA ASP A 71 17.71 -20.52 34.54
C ASP A 71 17.49 -21.18 33.15
N ALA A 72 16.85 -20.42 32.28
CA ALA A 72 16.54 -20.86 30.93
C ALA A 72 17.81 -21.11 30.09
N SER A 73 18.90 -20.37 30.33
CA SER A 73 20.16 -20.50 29.58
C SER A 73 20.81 -21.84 29.79
N SER A 74 20.91 -22.29 31.05
CA SER A 74 21.47 -23.60 31.40
C SER A 74 20.61 -24.74 30.87
N LEU A 75 19.27 -24.60 30.88
CA LEU A 75 18.37 -25.59 30.29
C LEU A 75 18.48 -25.65 28.75
N GLN A 76 18.72 -24.53 28.10
CA GLN A 76 18.99 -24.47 26.65
C GLN A 76 20.35 -25.12 26.32
N GLU A 77 21.38 -24.85 27.11
CA GLU A 77 22.69 -25.49 26.96
C GLU A 77 22.59 -27.02 27.14
N ALA A 78 21.88 -27.48 28.17
CA ALA A 78 21.63 -28.92 28.39
C ALA A 78 20.83 -29.55 27.26
N SER A 79 19.92 -28.82 26.61
CA SER A 79 19.17 -29.32 25.47
C SER A 79 19.94 -29.30 24.16
N GLY A 80 20.94 -28.42 24.01
CA GLY A 80 21.66 -28.15 22.77
C GLY A 80 20.84 -27.36 21.73
N TYR A 81 19.70 -26.80 22.12
CA TYR A 81 18.78 -26.04 21.27
C TYR A 81 18.31 -24.75 21.95
N VAL A 82 17.78 -23.80 21.16
CA VAL A 82 17.14 -22.57 21.67
C VAL A 82 15.81 -22.84 22.39
N PHE A 83 15.43 -24.10 22.55
CA PHE A 83 14.24 -24.58 23.25
C PHE A 83 14.55 -25.83 24.08
N TYR A 84 13.72 -26.08 25.07
CA TYR A 84 13.80 -27.26 25.95
C TYR A 84 12.41 -27.69 26.40
N ASN A 85 12.31 -28.85 27.06
CA ASN A 85 11.10 -29.30 27.73
C ASN A 85 11.44 -29.98 29.08
N THR A 86 10.92 -29.42 30.17
CA THR A 86 11.15 -29.86 31.56
C THR A 86 10.14 -30.93 32.03
N SER A 87 9.13 -31.29 31.22
CA SER A 87 8.19 -32.37 31.55
C SER A 87 8.85 -33.75 31.37
N SER A 88 8.43 -34.74 32.15
CA SER A 88 8.84 -36.13 31.96
C SER A 88 8.19 -36.83 30.75
N TRP A 89 7.17 -36.18 30.18
CA TRP A 89 6.41 -36.72 29.04
C TRP A 89 7.15 -36.48 27.72
N THR A 90 6.93 -37.39 26.79
CA THR A 90 7.20 -37.28 25.34
C THR A 90 5.94 -37.66 24.58
N MET A 91 5.83 -37.33 23.28
CA MET A 91 4.66 -37.74 22.49
C MET A 91 4.47 -39.27 22.48
N GLU A 92 5.55 -40.04 22.44
CA GLU A 92 5.52 -41.49 22.52
C GLU A 92 5.00 -42.01 23.88
N LYS A 93 5.45 -41.44 24.99
CA LYS A 93 4.95 -41.81 26.33
C LYS A 93 3.48 -41.43 26.53
N LEU A 94 3.05 -40.28 25.96
CA LEU A 94 1.64 -39.87 26.01
C LEU A 94 0.71 -40.91 25.37
N LYS A 95 1.11 -41.46 24.23
CA LYS A 95 0.38 -42.56 23.57
C LYS A 95 0.11 -43.74 24.51
N GLY A 96 1.12 -44.18 25.28
CA GLY A 96 1.01 -45.25 26.22
C GLY A 96 0.05 -45.04 27.41
N THR A 97 -0.34 -43.78 27.70
CA THR A 97 -1.24 -43.44 28.81
C THR A 97 -2.73 -43.45 28.44
N ALA A 98 -3.05 -43.54 27.16
CA ALA A 98 -4.41 -43.41 26.63
C ALA A 98 -5.29 -44.63 26.87
N THR A 99 -4.74 -45.77 27.33
CA THR A 99 -5.40 -47.07 27.38
C THR A 99 -6.66 -47.13 28.25
N ASN A 100 -6.94 -46.15 29.13
CA ASN A 100 -8.06 -46.19 30.03
C ASN A 100 -8.83 -44.91 30.31
N SER A 101 -8.41 -43.73 29.79
CA SER A 101 -9.11 -42.47 30.05
C SER A 101 -8.62 -41.30 29.18
N GLN A 102 -9.49 -40.79 28.35
CA GLN A 102 -9.26 -39.56 27.57
C GLN A 102 -8.88 -38.35 28.47
N GLN A 103 -9.48 -38.27 29.67
CA GLN A 103 -9.17 -37.16 30.61
C GLN A 103 -7.72 -37.23 31.11
N LYS A 104 -7.17 -38.41 31.34
CA LYS A 104 -5.76 -38.58 31.71
C LYS A 104 -4.83 -38.20 30.56
N LEU A 105 -5.19 -38.59 29.34
CA LEU A 105 -4.42 -38.22 28.16
C LEU A 105 -4.35 -36.69 28.00
N VAL A 106 -5.49 -36.01 28.15
CA VAL A 106 -5.53 -34.51 28.09
C VAL A 106 -4.68 -33.91 29.18
N ALA A 107 -4.80 -34.37 30.45
CA ALA A 107 -4.03 -33.80 31.56
C ALA A 107 -2.52 -34.00 31.37
N ASN A 108 -2.08 -35.20 30.96
CA ASN A 108 -0.67 -35.48 30.68
C ASN A 108 -0.15 -34.71 29.49
N PHE A 109 -0.99 -34.50 28.45
CA PHE A 109 -0.63 -33.71 27.30
C PHE A 109 -0.47 -32.21 27.69
N GLU A 110 -1.36 -31.67 28.50
CA GLU A 110 -1.23 -30.30 29.02
C GLU A 110 0.02 -30.12 29.88
N GLU A 111 0.37 -31.10 30.73
CA GLU A 111 1.64 -31.11 31.48
C GLU A 111 2.85 -31.10 30.55
N TYR A 112 2.82 -31.93 29.49
CA TYR A 112 3.85 -31.94 28.45
C TYR A 112 4.02 -30.55 27.78
N LEU A 113 2.90 -29.92 27.39
CA LEU A 113 2.93 -28.61 26.79
C LEU A 113 3.44 -27.52 27.77
N ASN A 114 3.08 -27.63 29.04
CA ASN A 114 3.53 -26.67 30.06
C ASN A 114 5.03 -26.84 30.42
N GLY A 115 5.65 -27.93 30.08
CA GLY A 115 7.08 -28.17 30.26
C GLY A 115 7.98 -27.46 29.24
N PHE A 116 7.46 -26.96 28.13
CA PHE A 116 8.25 -26.29 27.13
C PHE A 116 8.78 -24.92 27.56
N SER A 117 9.87 -24.50 26.95
CA SER A 117 10.43 -23.15 27.04
C SER A 117 9.45 -22.07 26.60
N ALA A 118 9.68 -20.81 27.01
CA ALA A 118 8.75 -19.69 26.76
C ALA A 118 8.46 -19.48 25.28
N ASN A 119 9.46 -19.56 24.41
CA ASN A 119 9.33 -19.41 22.96
C ASN A 119 8.43 -20.47 22.31
N VAL A 120 8.50 -21.73 22.76
CA VAL A 120 7.60 -22.81 22.28
C VAL A 120 6.20 -22.65 22.87
N LYS A 121 6.09 -22.23 24.15
CA LYS A 121 4.77 -21.93 24.76
C LYS A 121 4.03 -20.85 24.00
N GLU A 122 4.71 -19.79 23.59
CA GLU A 122 4.12 -18.73 22.76
C GLU A 122 3.55 -19.29 21.46
N ILE A 123 4.28 -20.15 20.76
CA ILE A 123 3.79 -20.83 19.55
C ILE A 123 2.54 -21.66 19.84
N ILE A 124 2.57 -22.46 20.93
CA ILE A 124 1.43 -23.29 21.37
C ILE A 124 0.18 -22.42 21.64
N GLU A 125 0.36 -21.25 22.27
CA GLU A 125 -0.72 -20.31 22.56
C GLU A 125 -1.28 -19.67 21.27
N LYS A 126 -0.42 -19.23 20.36
CA LYS A 126 -0.83 -18.62 19.09
C LYS A 126 -1.60 -19.58 18.20
N PHE A 127 -1.23 -20.87 18.19
CA PHE A 127 -2.01 -21.93 17.54
C PHE A 127 -3.26 -22.36 18.32
N LYS A 128 -3.48 -21.85 19.54
CA LYS A 128 -4.59 -22.26 20.42
C LYS A 128 -4.63 -23.78 20.67
N LEU A 129 -3.46 -24.41 20.67
CA LEU A 129 -3.33 -25.86 20.61
C LEU A 129 -3.98 -26.58 21.79
N LYS A 130 -3.92 -26.03 23.02
CA LYS A 130 -4.60 -26.61 24.19
C LYS A 130 -6.12 -26.74 23.97
N SER A 131 -6.74 -25.74 23.33
CA SER A 131 -8.15 -25.80 22.98
C SER A 131 -8.45 -26.90 21.95
N GLN A 132 -7.58 -27.06 20.95
CA GLN A 132 -7.71 -28.09 19.93
C GLN A 132 -7.56 -29.49 20.52
N ILE A 133 -6.60 -29.70 21.43
CA ILE A 133 -6.42 -30.99 22.14
C ILE A 133 -7.67 -31.36 22.91
N ARG A 134 -8.25 -30.44 23.67
CA ARG A 134 -9.50 -30.68 24.39
C ARG A 134 -10.65 -31.02 23.43
N HIS A 135 -10.76 -30.29 22.33
CA HIS A 135 -11.79 -30.54 21.32
C HIS A 135 -11.63 -31.96 20.69
N MET A 136 -10.42 -32.31 20.27
CA MET A 136 -10.15 -33.66 19.72
C MET A 136 -10.42 -34.74 20.71
N ALA A 137 -10.13 -34.55 22.01
CA ALA A 137 -10.45 -35.49 23.07
C ALA A 137 -11.95 -35.68 23.25
N THR A 138 -12.77 -34.63 23.15
CA THR A 138 -14.24 -34.74 23.20
C THR A 138 -14.85 -35.48 22.01
N LYS A 139 -14.07 -35.60 20.92
CA LYS A 139 -14.46 -36.30 19.69
C LYS A 139 -13.79 -37.66 19.52
N ASP A 140 -13.06 -38.11 20.52
CA ASP A 140 -12.31 -39.38 20.57
C ASP A 140 -11.28 -39.58 19.46
N VAL A 141 -10.76 -38.49 18.87
CA VAL A 141 -9.75 -38.55 17.78
C VAL A 141 -8.34 -38.13 18.20
N LEU A 142 -8.15 -37.64 19.45
CA LEU A 142 -6.84 -37.20 19.92
C LEU A 142 -5.80 -38.32 19.92
N LEU A 143 -6.19 -39.53 20.35
CA LEU A 143 -5.30 -40.68 20.36
C LEU A 143 -4.90 -41.07 18.93
N ASP A 144 -5.84 -41.12 18.00
CA ASP A 144 -5.59 -41.49 16.60
C ASP A 144 -4.57 -40.55 15.96
N VAL A 145 -4.74 -39.24 16.18
CA VAL A 145 -3.79 -38.21 15.70
C VAL A 145 -2.40 -38.43 16.32
N LEU A 146 -2.33 -38.68 17.63
CA LEU A 146 -1.07 -38.93 18.34
C LEU A 146 -0.37 -40.20 17.83
N GLU A 147 -1.11 -41.31 17.62
CA GLU A 147 -0.60 -42.55 17.07
C GLU A 147 -0.03 -42.40 15.66
N LYS A 148 -0.70 -41.64 14.81
CA LYS A 148 -0.20 -41.31 13.46
C LYS A 148 1.10 -40.51 13.49
N PHE A 149 1.18 -39.46 14.32
CA PHE A 149 2.40 -38.61 14.44
C PHE A 149 3.56 -39.36 15.13
N THR A 150 3.29 -40.36 15.95
CA THR A 150 4.30 -41.23 16.58
C THR A 150 4.47 -42.58 15.86
N SER A 151 4.00 -42.68 14.61
CA SER A 151 4.14 -43.88 13.79
C SER A 151 5.60 -44.26 13.60
N PRO A 152 5.98 -45.56 13.77
CA PRO A 152 7.34 -46.02 13.54
C PRO A 152 7.73 -46.06 12.05
N TYR A 153 6.80 -45.78 11.14
CA TYR A 153 7.01 -45.73 9.70
C TYR A 153 7.43 -44.35 9.19
N ILE A 154 7.51 -43.34 10.08
CA ILE A 154 8.00 -41.99 9.75
C ILE A 154 9.19 -41.60 10.64
N ASN A 155 10.13 -40.90 10.05
CA ASN A 155 11.30 -40.38 10.76
C ASN A 155 11.36 -38.87 10.64
N LEU A 156 11.07 -38.18 11.74
CA LEU A 156 11.25 -36.72 11.87
C LEU A 156 12.50 -36.35 12.68
N THR A 157 13.40 -37.31 12.91
CA THR A 157 14.66 -37.08 13.64
C THR A 157 15.83 -36.79 12.70
N PRO A 158 16.88 -36.14 13.19
CA PRO A 158 18.11 -35.94 12.42
C PRO A 158 19.00 -37.20 12.31
N LEU A 159 18.54 -38.33 12.83
CA LEU A 159 19.25 -39.62 12.85
C LEU A 159 18.55 -40.64 11.95
N GLU A 160 19.29 -41.47 11.29
CA GLU A 160 18.72 -42.63 10.57
C GLU A 160 18.05 -43.61 11.55
N LYS A 161 16.88 -44.12 11.19
CA LYS A 161 16.12 -45.13 11.93
C LYS A 161 15.72 -46.27 10.99
N ASN A 162 15.32 -47.37 11.55
CA ASN A 162 14.67 -48.45 10.79
C ASN A 162 13.20 -48.55 11.15
N ASP A 163 12.37 -48.85 10.17
CA ASP A 163 10.96 -49.21 10.43
C ASP A 163 10.87 -50.59 11.09
N PRO A 164 9.68 -51.02 11.51
CA PRO A 164 9.48 -52.35 12.15
C PRO A 164 9.87 -53.51 11.26
N GLU A 165 9.89 -53.36 9.95
CA GLU A 165 10.32 -54.38 8.98
C GLU A 165 11.82 -54.33 8.68
N GLY A 166 12.57 -53.44 9.37
CA GLY A 166 14.01 -53.29 9.19
C GLY A 166 14.44 -52.46 7.96
N ARG A 167 13.51 -51.76 7.32
CA ARG A 167 13.82 -50.87 6.18
C ARG A 167 14.35 -49.54 6.67
N PRO A 168 15.40 -48.98 6.05
CA PRO A 168 15.99 -47.71 6.51
C PRO A 168 15.03 -46.56 6.26
N LEU A 169 14.83 -45.75 7.29
CA LEU A 169 14.17 -44.47 7.24
C LEU A 169 15.25 -43.37 7.31
N PRO A 170 15.46 -42.60 6.24
CA PRO A 170 16.56 -41.64 6.20
C PRO A 170 16.43 -40.58 7.28
N ALA A 171 17.56 -40.07 7.73
CA ALA A 171 17.64 -38.89 8.59
C ALA A 171 16.99 -37.68 7.93
N LEU A 172 16.28 -36.89 8.73
CA LEU A 172 15.69 -35.63 8.27
C LEU A 172 16.47 -34.44 8.85
N SER A 173 17.27 -33.80 8.00
CA SER A 173 18.01 -32.59 8.38
C SER A 173 17.05 -31.42 8.67
N ASN A 174 17.54 -30.34 9.30
CA ASN A 174 16.77 -29.12 9.50
C ASN A 174 16.28 -28.53 8.16
N LEU A 175 17.15 -28.52 7.15
CA LEU A 175 16.79 -28.08 5.81
C LEU A 175 15.70 -28.97 5.19
N GLY A 176 15.86 -30.32 5.27
CA GLY A 176 14.85 -31.26 4.79
C GLY A 176 13.49 -31.09 5.50
N MET A 177 13.50 -30.84 6.82
CA MET A 177 12.28 -30.55 7.55
C MET A 177 11.64 -29.21 7.11
N GLY A 178 12.44 -28.19 6.82
CA GLY A 178 11.96 -26.95 6.26
C GLY A 178 11.20 -27.15 4.95
N TYR A 179 11.75 -27.97 4.04
CA TYR A 179 11.04 -28.34 2.79
C TYR A 179 9.72 -29.09 3.03
N VAL A 180 9.73 -30.04 3.96
CA VAL A 180 8.49 -30.76 4.31
C VAL A 180 7.43 -29.83 4.86
N PHE A 181 7.83 -28.93 5.76
CA PHE A 181 6.93 -27.97 6.40
C PHE A 181 6.36 -26.96 5.40
N GLU A 182 7.19 -26.41 4.54
CA GLU A 182 6.79 -25.50 3.47
C GLU A 182 5.83 -26.16 2.48
N GLU A 183 6.12 -27.41 2.07
CA GLU A 183 5.26 -28.14 1.16
C GLU A 183 3.89 -28.47 1.78
N LEU A 184 3.83 -28.73 3.09
CA LEU A 184 2.57 -28.85 3.83
C LEU A 184 1.80 -27.53 3.85
N ILE A 185 2.47 -26.41 4.15
CA ILE A 185 1.86 -25.08 4.12
C ILE A 185 1.29 -24.81 2.73
N ARG A 186 2.06 -25.07 1.67
CA ARG A 186 1.62 -24.89 0.29
C ARG A 186 0.35 -25.70 0.00
N LYS A 187 0.32 -26.99 0.34
CA LYS A 187 -0.85 -27.85 0.12
C LYS A 187 -2.09 -27.37 0.87
N PHE A 188 -1.94 -26.97 2.13
CA PHE A 188 -3.06 -26.41 2.90
C PHE A 188 -3.57 -25.10 2.31
N ASN A 189 -2.69 -24.27 1.78
CA ASN A 189 -3.06 -23.01 1.14
C ASN A 189 -3.77 -23.25 -0.20
N GLU A 190 -3.35 -24.24 -0.99
CA GLU A 190 -4.02 -24.60 -2.24
C GLU A 190 -5.44 -25.13 -2.04
N GLU A 191 -5.71 -25.84 -0.93
CA GLU A 191 -7.05 -26.33 -0.62
C GLU A 191 -8.00 -25.28 -0.02
N ASN A 192 -7.44 -24.24 0.63
CA ASN A 192 -8.19 -23.17 1.30
C ASN A 192 -8.34 -21.90 0.42
N ASN A 193 -8.72 -22.05 -0.78
CA ASN A 193 -8.78 -21.16 -1.94
C ASN A 193 -8.98 -19.63 -1.74
N GLU A 194 -9.47 -19.11 -0.61
CA GLU A 194 -9.84 -17.69 -0.47
C GLU A 194 -9.00 -16.90 0.54
N GLU A 195 -8.59 -17.47 1.65
CA GLU A 195 -7.83 -16.74 2.69
C GLU A 195 -6.31 -16.99 2.62
N ALA A 196 -5.90 -18.11 2.05
CA ALA A 196 -4.51 -18.56 2.07
C ALA A 196 -3.59 -17.79 1.10
N GLY A 197 -4.13 -17.27 0.03
CA GLY A 197 -3.35 -16.55 -0.98
C GLY A 197 -2.81 -15.18 -0.51
N GLU A 198 -3.38 -14.61 0.56
CA GLU A 198 -2.91 -13.34 1.13
C GLU A 198 -1.56 -13.49 1.85
N HIS A 199 -1.17 -14.72 2.20
CA HIS A 199 0.00 -14.99 3.04
C HIS A 199 1.08 -15.83 2.34
N PHE A 200 0.94 -16.08 1.05
CA PHE A 200 1.87 -16.93 0.32
C PHE A 200 2.29 -16.36 -1.04
N THR A 201 3.59 -16.18 -1.22
CA THR A 201 4.18 -15.73 -2.48
C THR A 201 4.65 -16.95 -3.29
N PRO A 202 4.34 -17.06 -4.61
CA PRO A 202 4.83 -18.16 -5.44
C PRO A 202 6.35 -18.26 -5.45
N ARG A 203 6.88 -19.49 -5.38
CA ARG A 203 8.34 -19.74 -5.33
C ARG A 203 9.11 -19.10 -6.46
N GLU A 204 8.60 -19.21 -7.69
CA GLU A 204 9.25 -18.63 -8.86
C GLU A 204 9.35 -17.09 -8.78
N VAL A 205 8.41 -16.43 -8.11
CA VAL A 205 8.48 -14.98 -7.84
C VAL A 205 9.57 -14.70 -6.82
N ILE A 206 9.66 -15.49 -5.75
CA ILE A 206 10.72 -15.35 -4.74
C ILE A 206 12.08 -15.61 -5.37
N GLN A 207 12.23 -16.65 -6.21
CA GLN A 207 13.46 -16.94 -6.93
C GLN A 207 13.87 -15.80 -7.85
N LEU A 208 12.92 -15.19 -8.55
CA LEU A 208 13.21 -14.00 -9.35
C LEU A 208 13.70 -12.85 -8.46
N MET A 209 12.97 -12.55 -7.37
CA MET A 209 13.34 -11.46 -6.44
C MET A 209 14.73 -11.68 -5.82
N THR A 210 15.02 -12.90 -5.36
CA THR A 210 16.33 -13.24 -4.77
C THR A 210 17.46 -13.12 -5.79
N THR A 211 17.25 -13.60 -7.02
CA THR A 211 18.21 -13.44 -8.11
C THR A 211 18.50 -11.95 -8.39
N LEU A 212 17.47 -11.13 -8.51
CA LEU A 212 17.61 -9.69 -8.77
C LEU A 212 18.28 -8.91 -7.62
N VAL A 213 18.15 -9.40 -6.39
CA VAL A 213 18.74 -8.76 -5.21
C VAL A 213 20.20 -9.19 -5.00
N PHE A 214 20.51 -10.48 -5.09
CA PHE A 214 21.81 -11.02 -4.66
C PHE A 214 22.84 -11.14 -5.80
N GLU A 215 22.44 -11.57 -7.01
CA GLU A 215 23.36 -11.76 -8.12
C GLU A 215 24.21 -10.52 -8.47
N PRO A 216 23.65 -9.28 -8.49
CA PRO A 216 24.43 -8.09 -8.85
C PRO A 216 25.62 -7.82 -7.94
N ILE A 217 25.61 -8.35 -6.73
CA ILE A 217 26.63 -8.07 -5.68
C ILE A 217 27.21 -9.35 -5.07
N LYS A 218 27.04 -10.50 -5.70
CA LYS A 218 27.47 -11.80 -5.15
C LYS A 218 28.95 -11.85 -4.74
N ASP A 219 29.80 -11.15 -5.47
CA ASP A 219 31.23 -11.07 -5.20
C ASP A 219 31.61 -10.02 -4.12
N GLN A 220 30.63 -9.29 -3.59
CA GLN A 220 30.80 -8.19 -2.63
C GLN A 220 29.97 -8.41 -1.36
N LEU A 221 29.41 -9.60 -1.16
CA LEU A 221 28.58 -9.90 0.01
C LEU A 221 29.41 -9.78 1.31
N PRO A 222 28.89 -9.12 2.35
CA PRO A 222 29.58 -9.01 3.64
C PRO A 222 29.59 -10.36 4.37
N ASN A 223 30.49 -10.56 5.33
CA ASN A 223 30.56 -11.79 6.13
C ASN A 223 29.31 -12.06 6.99
N ILE A 224 28.57 -11.03 7.30
CA ILE A 224 27.29 -11.11 8.04
C ILE A 224 26.22 -10.41 7.20
N ILE A 225 25.16 -11.15 6.87
CA ILE A 225 24.03 -10.68 6.12
C ILE A 225 22.79 -10.61 7.03
N THR A 226 22.06 -9.51 6.96
CA THR A 226 20.76 -9.34 7.61
C THR A 226 19.69 -9.20 6.54
N ILE A 227 18.66 -10.06 6.60
CA ILE A 227 17.50 -10.06 5.69
C ILE A 227 16.23 -9.73 6.49
N TYR A 228 15.41 -8.81 5.99
CA TYR A 228 14.19 -8.37 6.67
C TYR A 228 12.98 -8.41 5.74
N ASP A 229 11.87 -8.93 6.27
CA ASP A 229 10.55 -8.86 5.65
C ASP A 229 9.53 -8.24 6.64
N PRO A 230 9.03 -7.02 6.36
CA PRO A 230 8.06 -6.34 7.22
C PRO A 230 6.64 -6.94 7.20
N ALA A 231 6.37 -7.91 6.31
CA ALA A 231 5.10 -8.63 6.19
C ALA A 231 5.40 -10.10 5.84
N CYS A 232 6.14 -10.77 6.75
CA CYS A 232 6.83 -12.02 6.42
C CYS A 232 5.91 -13.22 6.20
N GLY A 233 4.63 -13.12 6.54
CA GLY A 233 3.73 -14.24 6.38
C GLY A 233 4.25 -15.48 7.12
N SER A 234 4.26 -16.62 6.44
CA SER A 234 4.81 -17.88 6.96
C SER A 234 6.35 -17.97 6.91
N GLY A 235 7.05 -16.91 6.47
CA GLY A 235 8.50 -16.85 6.40
C GLY A 235 9.11 -17.36 5.08
N GLY A 236 8.30 -17.68 4.08
CA GLY A 236 8.77 -18.24 2.81
C GLY A 236 9.80 -17.35 2.10
N MET A 237 9.59 -16.02 2.10
CA MET A 237 10.53 -15.07 1.51
C MET A 237 11.90 -15.10 2.21
N LEU A 238 11.89 -15.13 3.55
CA LEU A 238 13.10 -15.19 4.36
C LEU A 238 13.87 -16.48 4.13
N THR A 239 13.15 -17.61 4.16
CA THR A 239 13.75 -18.95 3.97
C THR A 239 14.34 -19.12 2.59
N GLU A 240 13.60 -18.78 1.54
CA GLU A 240 14.10 -18.93 0.16
C GLU A 240 15.25 -17.97 -0.12
N SER A 241 15.28 -16.78 0.51
CA SER A 241 16.41 -15.87 0.42
C SER A 241 17.67 -16.46 1.04
N GLU A 242 17.54 -17.12 2.17
CA GLU A 242 18.68 -17.82 2.79
C GLU A 242 19.13 -19.02 1.95
N ASN A 243 18.19 -19.88 1.51
CA ASN A 243 18.49 -21.03 0.66
C ASN A 243 19.24 -20.60 -0.61
N TYR A 244 18.83 -19.48 -1.23
CA TYR A 244 19.48 -18.93 -2.41
C TYR A 244 20.95 -18.59 -2.16
N LEU A 245 21.31 -18.17 -0.94
CA LEU A 245 22.68 -17.81 -0.57
C LEU A 245 23.53 -19.04 -0.20
N ILE A 246 23.00 -19.96 0.63
CA ILE A 246 23.81 -20.98 1.34
C ILE A 246 23.62 -22.42 0.84
N ASP A 247 22.59 -22.72 0.01
CA ASP A 247 22.35 -24.08 -0.47
C ASP A 247 23.55 -24.58 -1.27
N GLU A 248 23.93 -25.86 -1.10
CA GLU A 248 25.02 -26.52 -1.85
C GLU A 248 24.79 -26.49 -3.36
N GLU A 249 23.54 -26.48 -3.80
CA GLU A 249 23.15 -26.33 -5.20
C GLU A 249 23.05 -24.84 -5.62
N SER A 250 23.25 -23.90 -4.67
CA SER A 250 23.20 -22.47 -4.92
C SER A 250 24.35 -22.01 -5.81
N LYS A 251 24.05 -21.11 -6.74
CA LYS A 251 25.06 -20.48 -7.60
C LYS A 251 26.00 -19.55 -6.84
N ILE A 252 25.62 -19.07 -5.65
CA ILE A 252 26.38 -18.10 -4.86
C ILE A 252 27.39 -18.80 -3.94
N GLY A 253 27.00 -19.91 -3.28
CA GLY A 253 27.88 -20.64 -2.37
C GLY A 253 28.39 -19.80 -1.20
N TYR A 254 27.50 -18.97 -0.62
CA TYR A 254 27.86 -18.06 0.47
C TYR A 254 28.18 -18.82 1.76
N THR A 255 29.29 -18.47 2.40
CA THR A 255 29.83 -19.16 3.60
C THR A 255 29.74 -18.34 4.87
N GLY A 256 29.24 -17.12 4.82
CA GLY A 256 29.07 -16.25 6.00
C GLY A 256 27.76 -16.50 6.74
N ASP A 257 27.53 -15.71 7.78
CA ASP A 257 26.32 -15.81 8.62
C ASP A 257 25.16 -15.05 8.03
N VAL A 258 23.96 -15.67 8.04
CA VAL A 258 22.71 -15.08 7.59
C VAL A 258 21.74 -14.99 8.76
N TYR A 259 21.29 -13.77 9.07
CA TYR A 259 20.30 -13.48 10.11
C TYR A 259 19.00 -13.01 9.46
N LEU A 260 17.92 -13.72 9.79
CA LEU A 260 16.57 -13.45 9.26
C LEU A 260 15.76 -12.69 10.28
N TYR A 261 15.05 -11.66 9.82
CA TYR A 261 14.17 -10.82 10.63
C TYR A 261 12.82 -10.68 9.95
N GLY A 262 11.75 -10.76 10.70
CA GLY A 262 10.41 -10.66 10.14
C GLY A 262 9.41 -10.04 11.09
N LYS A 263 8.33 -9.51 10.53
CA LYS A 263 7.18 -9.04 11.26
C LYS A 263 5.90 -9.53 10.62
N GLU A 264 4.97 -10.04 11.45
CA GLU A 264 3.70 -10.58 10.99
C GLU A 264 2.57 -10.18 11.95
N ILE A 265 1.44 -9.74 11.39
CA ILE A 265 0.28 -9.30 12.17
C ILE A 265 -0.64 -10.45 12.56
N ASN A 266 -0.71 -11.48 11.73
CA ASN A 266 -1.58 -12.63 11.97
C ASN A 266 -0.91 -13.63 12.92
N ASP A 267 -1.56 -13.92 14.06
CA ASP A 267 -1.03 -14.78 15.11
C ASP A 267 -0.67 -16.21 14.62
N GLU A 268 -1.51 -16.80 13.77
CA GLU A 268 -1.30 -18.18 13.27
C GLU A 268 -0.14 -18.22 12.28
N THR A 269 -0.10 -17.28 11.34
CA THR A 269 0.97 -17.15 10.34
C THR A 269 2.31 -16.81 11.00
N TYR A 270 2.30 -15.95 12.01
CA TYR A 270 3.46 -15.67 12.87
C TYR A 270 3.99 -16.94 13.54
N ALA A 271 3.09 -17.74 14.15
CA ALA A 271 3.48 -19.00 14.81
C ALA A 271 4.11 -19.99 13.83
N ILE A 272 3.60 -20.05 12.58
CA ILE A 272 4.19 -20.86 11.52
C ILE A 272 5.61 -20.38 11.20
N CYS A 273 5.79 -19.08 10.96
CA CYS A 273 7.10 -18.49 10.66
C CYS A 273 8.11 -18.73 11.80
N LYS A 274 7.69 -18.45 13.05
CA LYS A 274 8.52 -18.68 14.24
C LYS A 274 8.92 -20.13 14.41
N SER A 275 8.00 -21.04 14.12
CA SER A 275 8.24 -22.49 14.16
C SER A 275 9.25 -22.93 13.10
N ASP A 276 9.14 -22.41 11.87
CA ASP A 276 10.09 -22.70 10.79
C ASP A 276 11.50 -22.24 11.15
N MET A 277 11.65 -21.03 11.72
CA MET A 277 12.93 -20.54 12.23
C MET A 277 13.53 -21.49 13.28
N MET A 278 12.71 -21.94 14.24
CA MET A 278 13.16 -22.85 15.29
C MET A 278 13.60 -24.21 14.73
N ILE A 279 12.83 -24.78 13.81
CA ILE A 279 13.12 -26.07 13.18
C ILE A 279 14.44 -26.02 12.40
N LYS A 280 14.74 -24.88 11.79
CA LYS A 280 15.97 -24.62 11.03
C LYS A 280 17.17 -24.24 11.90
N GLY A 281 16.97 -24.12 13.23
CA GLY A 281 18.02 -23.71 14.16
C GLY A 281 18.34 -22.22 14.11
N LYS A 282 17.43 -21.40 13.55
CA LYS A 282 17.54 -19.93 13.54
C LYS A 282 16.97 -19.33 14.81
N ASN A 283 17.34 -18.08 15.10
CA ASN A 283 16.81 -17.40 16.28
C ASN A 283 15.34 -17.00 16.05
N PRO A 284 14.38 -17.64 16.72
CA PRO A 284 12.96 -17.34 16.54
C PRO A 284 12.56 -15.97 17.09
N GLU A 285 13.37 -15.36 17.95
CA GLU A 285 13.10 -14.03 18.54
C GLU A 285 13.32 -12.89 17.57
N ASN A 286 13.90 -13.15 16.40
CA ASN A 286 13.99 -12.18 15.30
C ASN A 286 12.67 -12.02 14.54
N ILE A 287 11.69 -12.90 14.77
CA ILE A 287 10.35 -12.78 14.23
C ILE A 287 9.45 -12.15 15.30
N ARG A 288 8.78 -11.05 14.94
CA ARG A 288 7.93 -10.26 15.84
C ARG A 288 6.48 -10.29 15.40
N VAL A 289 5.57 -10.41 16.38
CA VAL A 289 4.13 -10.34 16.12
C VAL A 289 3.64 -8.90 16.21
N GLY A 290 2.72 -8.52 15.34
CA GLY A 290 2.04 -7.22 15.37
C GLY A 290 2.14 -6.43 14.08
N SER A 291 1.39 -5.33 14.01
CA SER A 291 1.36 -4.49 12.82
C SER A 291 2.66 -3.69 12.65
N THR A 292 3.30 -3.84 11.51
CA THR A 292 4.48 -3.06 11.10
C THR A 292 4.20 -1.57 11.04
N LEU A 293 2.96 -1.19 10.71
CA LEU A 293 2.57 0.20 10.57
C LEU A 293 2.34 0.88 11.92
N SER A 294 1.85 0.13 12.93
CA SER A 294 1.55 0.71 14.25
C SER A 294 2.73 0.73 15.22
N THR A 295 3.75 -0.10 15.00
CA THR A 295 4.92 -0.20 15.90
C THR A 295 6.22 -0.30 15.11
N ASN A 296 7.28 0.31 15.62
CA ASN A 296 8.63 0.28 15.06
C ASN A 296 9.59 -0.49 15.96
N GLU A 297 9.41 -1.80 16.07
CA GLU A 297 10.18 -2.65 16.98
C GLU A 297 11.65 -2.80 16.59
N PHE A 298 11.95 -2.69 15.31
CA PHE A 298 13.31 -2.66 14.78
C PHE A 298 13.85 -1.23 14.58
N SER A 299 13.42 -0.25 15.39
CA SER A 299 13.73 1.18 15.23
C SER A 299 15.23 1.49 15.11
N ASN A 300 16.08 0.74 15.85
CA ASN A 300 17.53 0.93 15.87
C ASN A 300 18.28 -0.02 14.92
N MET A 301 17.57 -0.78 14.11
CA MET A 301 18.17 -1.75 13.19
C MET A 301 18.09 -1.27 11.74
N LYS A 302 19.12 -1.61 10.99
CA LYS A 302 19.19 -1.44 9.53
C LYS A 302 19.60 -2.77 8.92
N PHE A 303 19.07 -3.08 7.75
CA PHE A 303 19.23 -4.38 7.10
C PHE A 303 19.97 -4.26 5.76
N ASP A 304 20.71 -5.31 5.38
CA ASP A 304 21.41 -5.36 4.10
C ASP A 304 20.45 -5.62 2.95
N PHE A 305 19.51 -6.54 3.17
CA PHE A 305 18.55 -6.95 2.16
C PHE A 305 17.14 -6.96 2.75
N MET A 306 16.18 -6.53 1.94
CA MET A 306 14.78 -6.57 2.32
C MET A 306 13.95 -7.05 1.14
N LEU A 307 13.22 -8.16 1.36
CA LEU A 307 12.36 -8.75 0.35
C LEU A 307 10.98 -8.92 0.96
N SER A 308 9.94 -8.41 0.30
CA SER A 308 8.59 -8.47 0.84
C SER A 308 7.53 -8.53 -0.25
N ASN A 309 6.44 -9.21 0.06
CA ASN A 309 5.17 -9.10 -0.65
C ASN A 309 4.13 -8.54 0.32
N PRO A 310 4.12 -7.22 0.57
CA PRO A 310 3.21 -6.61 1.53
C PRO A 310 1.76 -6.67 1.05
N PRO A 311 0.77 -6.55 1.94
CA PRO A 311 -0.63 -6.50 1.55
C PRO A 311 -0.92 -5.24 0.73
N TYR A 312 -1.46 -5.40 -0.48
CA TYR A 312 -1.92 -4.29 -1.34
C TYR A 312 -3.43 -4.27 -1.46
N GLY A 313 -4.00 -3.06 -1.61
CA GLY A 313 -5.44 -2.84 -1.62
C GLY A 313 -6.09 -3.01 -0.23
N LYS A 314 -5.31 -3.08 0.85
CA LYS A 314 -5.80 -3.16 2.22
C LYS A 314 -5.75 -1.80 2.91
N SER A 315 -6.84 -1.50 3.63
CA SER A 315 -6.94 -0.27 4.41
C SER A 315 -6.02 -0.31 5.64
N TRP A 316 -5.34 0.81 5.89
CA TRP A 316 -4.55 1.05 7.10
C TRP A 316 -5.21 2.07 8.05
N ALA A 317 -6.51 2.29 7.90
CA ALA A 317 -7.26 3.27 8.71
C ALA A 317 -7.20 2.98 10.23
N SER A 318 -7.09 1.70 10.62
CA SER A 318 -6.92 1.28 12.02
C SER A 318 -5.58 1.70 12.63
N GLU A 319 -4.53 1.77 11.81
CA GLU A 319 -3.18 2.16 12.20
C GLU A 319 -2.95 3.68 12.12
N GLN A 320 -3.83 4.42 11.46
CA GLN A 320 -3.68 5.86 11.20
C GLN A 320 -3.36 6.67 12.46
N LYS A 321 -3.99 6.35 13.58
CA LYS A 321 -3.76 7.02 14.88
C LYS A 321 -2.35 6.89 15.43
N TYR A 322 -1.57 5.90 14.98
CA TYR A 322 -0.17 5.70 15.36
C TYR A 322 0.79 6.45 14.42
N ILE A 323 0.33 6.79 13.23
CA ILE A 323 1.12 7.43 12.18
C ILE A 323 0.85 8.92 12.11
N LYS A 324 -0.41 9.33 12.36
CA LYS A 324 -0.86 10.73 12.23
C LYS A 324 -1.61 11.22 13.47
N ASP A 325 -1.39 12.49 13.82
CA ASP A 325 -2.24 13.25 14.73
C ASP A 325 -2.92 14.39 13.95
N GLY A 326 -4.21 14.21 13.67
CA GLY A 326 -4.94 15.10 12.77
C GLY A 326 -4.35 15.10 11.37
N LYS A 327 -3.76 16.24 10.95
CA LYS A 327 -3.10 16.38 9.65
C LYS A 327 -1.60 16.10 9.71
N ASP A 328 -1.01 16.10 10.88
CA ASP A 328 0.42 15.99 11.07
C ASP A 328 0.87 14.54 11.12
N VAL A 329 1.91 14.18 10.40
CA VAL A 329 2.54 12.86 10.47
C VAL A 329 3.47 12.87 11.68
N ILE A 330 3.24 11.95 12.63
CA ILE A 330 4.02 11.83 13.88
C ILE A 330 5.07 10.72 13.81
N ASP A 331 4.94 9.78 12.89
CA ASP A 331 5.92 8.70 12.70
C ASP A 331 6.99 9.12 11.68
N ASN A 332 8.23 9.18 12.12
CA ASN A 332 9.36 9.65 11.32
C ASN A 332 9.62 8.80 10.05
N ARG A 333 9.19 7.53 10.02
CA ARG A 333 9.32 6.67 8.84
C ARG A 333 8.54 7.22 7.63
N PHE A 334 7.50 8.00 7.90
CA PHE A 334 6.55 8.51 6.91
C PHE A 334 6.60 10.04 6.78
N GLN A 335 7.62 10.68 7.35
CA GLN A 335 7.98 12.06 7.08
C GLN A 335 9.17 12.10 6.13
N ILE A 336 9.03 12.82 5.03
CA ILE A 336 10.10 13.00 4.06
C ILE A 336 10.37 14.48 3.82
N LYS A 337 11.57 14.78 3.35
CA LYS A 337 11.96 16.13 2.97
C LYS A 337 12.09 16.20 1.45
N LEU A 338 11.37 17.12 0.84
CA LEU A 338 11.43 17.40 -0.59
C LEU A 338 11.64 18.89 -0.83
N LYS A 339 12.12 19.27 -2.01
CA LYS A 339 12.20 20.67 -2.41
C LYS A 339 10.89 21.09 -3.06
N ASP A 340 10.40 22.28 -2.73
CA ASP A 340 9.32 22.91 -3.48
C ASP A 340 9.78 23.33 -4.89
N TYR A 341 8.89 23.94 -5.67
CA TYR A 341 9.23 24.48 -7.00
C TYR A 341 10.34 25.54 -6.94
N TRP A 342 10.42 26.28 -5.85
CA TRP A 342 11.39 27.35 -5.63
C TRP A 342 12.73 26.86 -5.06
N GLY A 343 12.86 25.56 -4.80
CA GLY A 343 14.08 24.95 -4.28
C GLY A 343 14.19 24.95 -2.76
N ASN A 344 13.16 25.37 -2.02
CA ASN A 344 13.15 25.35 -0.57
C ASN A 344 12.83 23.94 -0.05
N TRP A 345 13.51 23.52 1.02
CA TRP A 345 13.23 22.23 1.65
C TRP A 345 11.97 22.31 2.51
N GLU A 346 11.07 21.38 2.27
CA GLU A 346 9.84 21.20 3.04
C GLU A 346 9.76 19.78 3.58
N THR A 347 9.23 19.62 4.82
CA THR A 347 8.81 18.33 5.32
C THR A 347 7.39 18.07 4.82
N VAL A 348 7.21 16.98 4.09
CA VAL A 348 5.94 16.63 3.47
C VAL A 348 5.44 15.28 3.96
N ASP A 349 4.14 15.08 3.84
CA ASP A 349 3.46 13.84 4.17
C ASP A 349 3.79 12.75 3.15
N ALA A 350 4.29 11.61 3.62
CA ALA A 350 4.51 10.40 2.83
C ALA A 350 3.52 9.29 3.17
N THR A 351 2.28 9.64 3.49
CA THR A 351 1.23 8.66 3.75
C THR A 351 0.26 8.57 2.57
N PRO A 352 0.03 7.37 2.02
CA PRO A 352 -0.93 7.16 0.94
C PRO A 352 -2.36 7.29 1.47
N ARG A 353 -3.35 7.26 0.57
CA ARG A 353 -4.76 7.17 0.94
C ARG A 353 -5.02 6.00 1.92
N SER A 354 -5.93 6.18 2.86
CA SER A 354 -6.20 5.22 3.93
C SER A 354 -6.72 3.86 3.45
N SER A 355 -7.21 3.77 2.22
CA SER A 355 -7.73 2.53 1.63
C SER A 355 -6.64 1.58 1.10
N ASP A 356 -5.37 2.03 0.96
CA ASP A 356 -4.28 1.21 0.44
C ASP A 356 -2.93 1.57 1.07
N GLY A 357 -2.46 0.71 1.98
CA GLY A 357 -1.24 0.93 2.77
C GLY A 357 0.05 0.38 2.16
N GLN A 358 0.05 -0.20 0.96
CA GLN A 358 1.20 -0.92 0.41
C GLN A 358 2.50 -0.09 0.38
N LEU A 359 2.42 1.20 0.05
CA LEU A 359 3.59 2.09 0.00
C LEU A 359 4.17 2.44 1.38
N LEU A 360 3.40 2.28 2.46
CA LEU A 360 3.94 2.43 3.82
C LEU A 360 4.94 1.30 4.15
N PHE A 361 4.68 0.08 3.69
CA PHE A 361 5.64 -1.02 3.82
C PHE A 361 6.93 -0.76 3.03
N LEU A 362 6.82 -0.16 1.84
CA LEU A 362 7.99 0.25 1.07
C LEU A 362 8.80 1.33 1.81
N MET A 363 8.13 2.32 2.41
CA MET A 363 8.78 3.37 3.20
C MET A 363 9.39 2.83 4.50
N GLU A 364 8.76 1.85 5.15
CA GLU A 364 9.38 1.12 6.28
C GLU A 364 10.71 0.50 5.86
N MET A 365 10.75 -0.19 4.72
CA MET A 365 12.00 -0.78 4.22
C MET A 365 13.03 0.29 3.85
N VAL A 366 12.61 1.40 3.24
CA VAL A 366 13.51 2.52 2.92
C VAL A 366 14.11 3.12 4.19
N ASP A 367 13.31 3.30 5.25
CA ASP A 367 13.83 3.75 6.55
C ASP A 367 14.88 2.79 7.11
N LYS A 368 14.75 1.49 6.86
CA LYS A 368 15.66 0.45 7.36
C LYS A 368 16.89 0.21 6.49
N MET A 369 17.12 0.97 5.44
CA MET A 369 18.33 0.83 4.60
C MET A 369 19.59 1.21 5.37
N LYS A 370 20.66 0.41 5.22
CA LYS A 370 22.03 0.74 5.64
C LYS A 370 22.63 1.74 4.66
N ALA A 371 23.27 2.76 5.16
CA ALA A 371 24.01 3.69 4.31
C ALA A 371 25.22 2.98 3.67
N PRO A 372 25.50 3.18 2.37
CA PRO A 372 26.72 2.67 1.73
C PRO A 372 27.97 3.34 2.30
N THR A 373 29.06 2.58 2.40
CA THR A 373 30.37 3.08 2.81
C THR A 373 31.43 2.41 1.93
N SER A 374 32.70 2.79 2.06
CA SER A 374 33.80 2.13 1.35
C SER A 374 33.85 0.61 1.55
N ASN A 375 33.34 0.12 2.69
CA ASN A 375 33.37 -1.30 3.08
C ASN A 375 31.98 -1.93 3.18
N ARG A 376 30.91 -1.23 2.73
CA ARG A 376 29.53 -1.73 2.75
C ARG A 376 28.80 -1.36 1.48
N VAL A 377 28.20 -2.35 0.87
CA VAL A 377 27.44 -2.21 -0.39
C VAL A 377 26.11 -1.46 -0.26
N GLY A 378 25.76 -0.98 0.95
CA GLY A 378 24.47 -0.37 1.20
C GLY A 378 23.38 -1.43 1.37
N SER A 379 22.16 -1.10 0.94
CA SER A 379 21.02 -2.01 1.00
C SER A 379 20.31 -2.15 -0.33
N ARG A 380 19.70 -3.32 -0.53
CA ARG A 380 18.86 -3.61 -1.70
C ARG A 380 17.49 -4.08 -1.24
N ILE A 381 16.45 -3.63 -1.91
CA ILE A 381 15.05 -3.98 -1.64
C ILE A 381 14.43 -4.57 -2.89
N ALA A 382 13.66 -5.65 -2.72
CA ALA A 382 12.70 -6.12 -3.71
C ALA A 382 11.32 -6.20 -3.05
N SER A 383 10.35 -5.48 -3.58
CA SER A 383 8.99 -5.44 -3.02
C SER A 383 7.94 -5.59 -4.11
N VAL A 384 6.94 -6.44 -3.85
CA VAL A 384 5.83 -6.67 -4.78
C VAL A 384 4.70 -5.68 -4.50
N HIS A 385 4.20 -5.04 -5.53
CA HIS A 385 3.11 -4.08 -5.45
C HIS A 385 2.12 -4.26 -6.59
N ASN A 386 0.88 -3.82 -6.39
CA ASN A 386 -0.07 -3.71 -7.50
C ASN A 386 0.16 -2.43 -8.32
N GLY A 387 -0.55 -2.29 -9.45
CA GLY A 387 -0.38 -1.17 -10.36
C GLY A 387 -0.69 0.21 -9.76
N SER A 388 -1.53 0.28 -8.71
CA SER A 388 -1.88 1.56 -8.06
C SER A 388 -0.65 2.26 -7.47
N SER A 389 0.38 1.51 -7.06
CA SER A 389 1.64 2.05 -6.55
C SER A 389 2.37 2.95 -7.56
N LEU A 390 2.16 2.72 -8.85
CA LEU A 390 2.86 3.41 -9.94
C LEU A 390 2.27 4.79 -10.27
N PHE A 391 0.96 4.96 -10.19
CA PHE A 391 0.29 6.15 -10.72
C PHE A 391 -0.76 6.77 -9.79
N THR A 392 -1.23 6.08 -8.76
CA THR A 392 -2.24 6.66 -7.87
C THR A 392 -1.70 7.86 -7.11
N GLY A 393 -2.57 8.84 -6.91
CA GLY A 393 -2.25 10.07 -6.17
C GLY A 393 -1.72 11.17 -7.08
N ASP A 394 -2.29 12.35 -6.93
CA ASP A 394 -1.94 13.56 -7.68
C ASP A 394 -0.65 14.21 -7.14
N ALA A 395 -0.07 15.16 -7.88
CA ALA A 395 1.10 15.91 -7.43
C ALA A 395 0.89 16.52 -6.03
N GLY A 396 1.81 16.23 -5.12
CA GLY A 396 1.75 16.64 -3.72
C GLY A 396 0.91 15.75 -2.80
N SER A 397 0.28 14.65 -3.32
CA SER A 397 -0.31 13.61 -2.48
C SER A 397 0.76 12.67 -1.89
N GLY A 398 0.40 11.93 -0.85
CA GLY A 398 1.33 11.03 -0.18
C GLY A 398 1.95 10.00 -1.11
N GLU A 399 1.19 9.37 -2.00
CA GLU A 399 1.68 8.38 -2.97
C GLU A 399 2.67 9.02 -3.97
N SER A 400 2.33 10.18 -4.51
CA SER A 400 3.20 10.91 -5.42
C SER A 400 4.48 11.39 -4.72
N ASN A 401 4.38 11.84 -3.46
CA ASN A 401 5.52 12.25 -2.66
C ASN A 401 6.46 11.08 -2.36
N ILE A 402 5.93 9.87 -2.08
CA ILE A 402 6.73 8.65 -1.89
C ILE A 402 7.50 8.32 -3.17
N ARG A 403 6.83 8.27 -4.33
CA ARG A 403 7.50 8.02 -5.62
C ARG A 403 8.57 9.05 -5.90
N ARG A 404 8.24 10.32 -5.70
CA ARG A 404 9.17 11.43 -5.87
C ARG A 404 10.40 11.27 -4.98
N TYR A 405 10.22 10.98 -3.69
CA TYR A 405 11.31 10.78 -2.75
C TYR A 405 12.24 9.64 -3.18
N ILE A 406 11.67 8.50 -3.55
CA ILE A 406 12.42 7.32 -3.97
C ILE A 406 13.22 7.59 -5.26
N ILE A 407 12.62 8.29 -6.22
CA ILE A 407 13.24 8.56 -7.52
C ILE A 407 14.26 9.70 -7.42
N GLU A 408 13.93 10.82 -6.77
CA GLU A 408 14.85 11.96 -6.62
C GLU A 408 16.08 11.64 -5.76
N ASN A 409 15.96 10.71 -4.78
CA ASN A 409 17.10 10.19 -4.03
C ASN A 409 17.83 9.05 -4.74
N ASP A 410 17.49 8.78 -5.98
CA ASP A 410 18.12 7.76 -6.85
C ASP A 410 18.08 6.34 -6.25
N LEU A 411 17.04 6.02 -5.49
CA LEU A 411 16.86 4.71 -4.87
C LEU A 411 16.24 3.69 -5.82
N LEU A 412 15.33 4.12 -6.72
CA LEU A 412 14.67 3.22 -7.66
C LEU A 412 15.64 2.76 -8.74
N ASP A 413 15.94 1.48 -8.77
CA ASP A 413 16.87 0.86 -9.71
C ASP A 413 16.14 0.27 -10.93
N ALA A 414 15.09 -0.53 -10.68
CA ALA A 414 14.26 -1.09 -11.73
C ALA A 414 12.85 -1.42 -11.25
N ILE A 415 11.93 -1.60 -12.20
CA ILE A 415 10.60 -2.19 -11.96
C ILE A 415 10.37 -3.30 -12.96
N VAL A 416 9.95 -4.47 -12.47
CA VAL A 416 9.60 -5.63 -13.30
C VAL A 416 8.09 -5.83 -13.24
N GLN A 417 7.40 -5.70 -14.36
CA GLN A 417 5.98 -6.05 -14.50
C GLN A 417 5.86 -7.56 -14.63
N LEU A 418 5.04 -8.17 -13.78
CA LEU A 418 4.79 -9.60 -13.75
C LEU A 418 3.56 -9.99 -14.58
N PRO A 419 3.45 -11.24 -15.04
CA PRO A 419 2.27 -11.77 -15.72
C PRO A 419 1.02 -11.69 -14.84
N ASN A 420 -0.13 -11.55 -15.50
CA ASN A 420 -1.42 -11.73 -14.85
C ASN A 420 -1.59 -13.16 -14.34
N ASN A 421 -2.40 -13.33 -13.30
CA ASN A 421 -2.69 -14.65 -12.73
C ASN A 421 -1.46 -15.46 -12.28
N LEU A 422 -0.39 -14.76 -11.87
CA LEU A 422 0.82 -15.38 -11.33
C LEU A 422 0.66 -15.73 -9.84
N PHE A 423 -0.19 -15.00 -9.10
CA PHE A 423 -0.45 -15.18 -7.67
C PHE A 423 -1.72 -16.00 -7.41
N TYR A 424 -1.79 -16.68 -6.24
CA TYR A 424 -2.89 -17.58 -5.89
C TYR A 424 -4.22 -16.87 -5.64
N ASN A 425 -4.17 -15.66 -5.07
CA ASN A 425 -5.35 -14.91 -4.60
C ASN A 425 -5.81 -13.78 -5.52
N THR A 426 -5.05 -13.48 -6.57
CA THR A 426 -5.37 -12.36 -7.46
C THR A 426 -5.01 -12.64 -8.91
N GLY A 427 -5.86 -12.15 -9.82
CA GLY A 427 -5.60 -12.18 -11.26
C GLY A 427 -4.98 -10.89 -11.80
N ILE A 428 -4.74 -9.88 -10.94
CA ILE A 428 -4.23 -8.58 -11.39
C ILE A 428 -2.74 -8.62 -11.72
N THR A 429 -2.32 -7.66 -12.55
CA THR A 429 -0.90 -7.41 -12.79
C THR A 429 -0.22 -6.86 -11.53
N THR A 430 0.91 -7.43 -11.18
CA THR A 430 1.76 -6.97 -10.08
C THR A 430 3.16 -6.57 -10.59
N TYR A 431 3.89 -5.86 -9.75
CA TYR A 431 5.17 -5.27 -10.11
C TYR A 431 6.18 -5.50 -8.98
N ILE A 432 7.39 -5.93 -9.32
CA ILE A 432 8.51 -5.94 -8.38
C ILE A 432 9.22 -4.60 -8.48
N TRP A 433 9.25 -3.86 -7.37
CA TRP A 433 10.07 -2.66 -7.22
C TRP A 433 11.44 -3.06 -6.69
N LEU A 434 12.49 -2.68 -7.41
CA LEU A 434 13.88 -2.89 -7.01
C LEU A 434 14.48 -1.55 -6.60
N LEU A 435 14.83 -1.43 -5.32
CA LEU A 435 15.51 -0.26 -4.80
C LEU A 435 16.96 -0.63 -4.40
N ASN A 436 17.85 0.31 -4.63
CA ASN A 436 19.26 0.18 -4.34
C ASN A 436 19.84 1.56 -3.99
N ASN A 437 20.41 1.72 -2.82
CA ASN A 437 21.02 2.99 -2.42
C ASN A 437 22.52 3.11 -2.74
N ASN A 438 23.05 2.16 -3.52
CA ASN A 438 24.43 2.17 -4.01
C ASN A 438 24.50 1.64 -5.45
N LYS A 439 23.89 2.37 -6.38
CA LYS A 439 23.87 2.00 -7.80
C LYS A 439 25.26 2.07 -8.42
N SER A 440 25.52 1.22 -9.41
CA SER A 440 26.71 1.35 -10.25
C SER A 440 26.71 2.65 -11.05
N LYS A 441 27.88 3.12 -11.46
CA LYS A 441 28.01 4.38 -12.22
C LYS A 441 27.12 4.46 -13.46
N GLU A 442 26.88 3.33 -14.10
CA GLU A 442 26.07 3.24 -15.32
C GLU A 442 24.56 3.36 -15.06
N ARG A 443 24.13 3.06 -13.82
CA ARG A 443 22.74 3.06 -13.39
C ARG A 443 22.33 4.32 -12.58
N ILE A 444 23.32 5.12 -12.18
CA ILE A 444 23.05 6.38 -11.45
C ILE A 444 22.17 7.29 -12.29
N GLY A 445 21.10 7.83 -11.69
CA GLY A 445 20.16 8.74 -12.34
C GLY A 445 19.19 8.06 -13.31
N LYS A 446 19.23 6.71 -13.42
CA LYS A 446 18.41 5.94 -14.37
C LYS A 446 17.55 4.92 -13.66
N VAL A 447 16.45 4.56 -14.31
CA VAL A 447 15.54 3.47 -13.91
C VAL A 447 15.29 2.57 -15.11
N GLN A 448 15.42 1.26 -14.91
CA GLN A 448 15.11 0.25 -15.91
C GLN A 448 13.69 -0.29 -15.69
N LEU A 449 12.87 -0.27 -16.73
CA LEU A 449 11.54 -0.89 -16.74
C LEU A 449 11.58 -2.17 -17.58
N LEU A 450 11.13 -3.29 -16.98
CA LEU A 450 11.07 -4.60 -17.63
C LEU A 450 9.59 -5.06 -17.65
N ASP A 451 9.02 -5.19 -18.84
CA ASP A 451 7.68 -5.73 -19.02
C ASP A 451 7.76 -7.23 -19.34
N ALA A 452 7.55 -8.07 -18.33
CA ALA A 452 7.49 -9.52 -18.45
C ALA A 452 6.04 -10.05 -18.49
N ASN A 453 5.04 -9.20 -18.69
CA ASN A 453 3.63 -9.60 -18.63
C ASN A 453 3.27 -10.76 -19.58
N ASN A 454 3.93 -10.85 -20.73
CA ASN A 454 3.72 -11.91 -21.72
C ASN A 454 4.79 -13.02 -21.66
N LEU A 455 5.69 -12.99 -20.68
CA LEU A 455 6.76 -13.96 -20.50
C LEU A 455 6.37 -14.96 -19.41
N PHE A 456 5.59 -15.98 -19.74
CA PHE A 456 5.14 -17.00 -18.79
C PHE A 456 4.83 -18.31 -19.49
N GLN A 457 4.69 -19.39 -18.71
CA GLN A 457 4.07 -20.65 -19.14
C GLN A 457 2.76 -20.88 -18.37
N LYS A 458 1.80 -21.55 -19.03
CA LYS A 458 0.51 -21.88 -18.41
C LYS A 458 0.64 -23.12 -17.55
N LEU A 459 0.04 -23.08 -16.36
CA LEU A 459 -0.13 -24.27 -15.53
C LEU A 459 -1.08 -25.29 -16.18
N ARG A 460 -0.82 -26.56 -15.99
CA ARG A 460 -1.72 -27.65 -16.42
C ARG A 460 -3.06 -27.65 -15.67
N LYS A 461 -3.06 -27.17 -14.41
CA LYS A 461 -4.24 -27.04 -13.56
C LYS A 461 -4.13 -25.71 -12.79
N ASN A 462 -5.22 -24.97 -12.75
CA ASN A 462 -5.28 -23.73 -11.99
C ASN A 462 -5.20 -24.01 -10.48
N LEU A 463 -4.48 -23.13 -9.77
CA LEU A 463 -4.34 -23.14 -8.31
C LEU A 463 -4.95 -21.81 -7.78
N GLY A 464 -6.24 -21.85 -7.46
CA GLY A 464 -6.99 -20.61 -7.21
C GLY A 464 -7.02 -19.73 -8.47
N ASN A 465 -6.64 -18.45 -8.33
CA ASN A 465 -6.51 -17.53 -9.45
C ASN A 465 -5.23 -17.75 -10.28
N LYS A 466 -4.25 -18.47 -9.74
CA LYS A 466 -2.98 -18.72 -10.41
C LYS A 466 -3.15 -19.71 -11.55
N ASN A 467 -2.83 -19.28 -12.77
CA ASN A 467 -2.78 -20.13 -13.97
C ASN A 467 -1.51 -19.96 -14.80
N SER A 468 -0.60 -19.10 -14.32
CA SER A 468 0.66 -18.77 -14.96
C SER A 468 1.82 -18.99 -13.98
N GLU A 469 2.98 -19.35 -14.52
CA GLU A 469 4.23 -19.46 -13.76
C GLU A 469 5.42 -19.06 -14.62
N PHE A 470 6.57 -18.75 -13.99
CA PHE A 470 7.83 -18.60 -14.69
C PHE A 470 8.58 -19.92 -14.78
N SER A 471 9.16 -20.21 -15.94
CA SER A 471 10.19 -21.23 -16.03
C SER A 471 11.54 -20.70 -15.54
N PRO A 472 12.50 -21.59 -15.17
CA PRO A 472 13.85 -21.18 -14.80
C PRO A 472 14.56 -20.36 -15.89
N GLU A 473 14.31 -20.67 -17.18
CA GLU A 473 14.87 -19.93 -18.32
C GLU A 473 14.30 -18.52 -18.41
N GLN A 474 13.00 -18.34 -18.13
CA GLN A 474 12.36 -17.04 -18.12
C GLN A 474 12.86 -16.17 -16.96
N ILE A 475 13.06 -16.75 -15.78
CA ILE A 475 13.70 -16.07 -14.64
C ILE A 475 15.13 -15.65 -15.02
N SER A 476 15.91 -16.56 -15.62
CA SER A 476 17.26 -16.25 -16.07
C SER A 476 17.30 -15.13 -17.11
N GLN A 477 16.33 -15.09 -18.02
CA GLN A 477 16.24 -14.04 -19.03
C GLN A 477 15.95 -12.66 -18.43
N ILE A 478 15.01 -12.57 -17.48
CA ILE A 478 14.71 -11.32 -16.77
C ILE A 478 15.93 -10.88 -15.97
N ALA A 479 16.56 -11.82 -15.25
CA ALA A 479 17.74 -11.55 -14.45
C ALA A 479 18.91 -11.06 -15.31
N GLN A 480 19.19 -11.71 -16.44
CA GLN A 480 20.25 -11.31 -17.36
C GLN A 480 19.99 -9.89 -17.91
N ALA A 481 18.77 -9.59 -18.32
CA ALA A 481 18.39 -8.27 -18.81
C ALA A 481 18.64 -7.17 -17.76
N TYR A 482 18.36 -7.47 -16.49
CA TYR A 482 18.65 -6.58 -15.39
C TYR A 482 20.14 -6.47 -15.09
N LEU A 483 20.86 -7.58 -14.97
CA LEU A 483 22.29 -7.62 -14.63
C LEU A 483 23.16 -6.91 -15.68
N GLU A 484 22.90 -7.18 -16.95
CA GLU A 484 23.63 -6.58 -18.07
C GLU A 484 23.10 -5.18 -18.45
N ASN A 485 22.10 -4.67 -17.70
CA ASN A 485 21.52 -3.35 -17.87
C ASN A 485 21.05 -3.07 -19.30
N TRP A 486 20.32 -4.02 -19.91
CA TRP A 486 19.84 -3.87 -21.28
C TRP A 486 18.90 -2.65 -21.42
N ASP A 487 19.02 -1.95 -22.54
CA ASP A 487 18.19 -0.81 -22.93
C ASP A 487 17.30 -1.11 -24.13
N THR A 488 17.44 -2.29 -24.72
CA THR A 488 16.71 -2.74 -25.89
C THR A 488 16.08 -4.12 -25.67
N ASN A 489 14.98 -4.37 -26.37
CA ASN A 489 14.28 -5.66 -26.27
C ASN A 489 15.12 -6.80 -26.86
N PRO A 490 15.18 -7.98 -26.20
CA PRO A 490 15.76 -9.16 -26.78
C PRO A 490 15.03 -9.57 -28.06
N LYS A 491 15.77 -10.10 -29.03
CA LYS A 491 15.15 -10.63 -30.27
C LYS A 491 14.26 -11.83 -29.94
N ASP A 492 13.12 -11.90 -30.59
CA ASP A 492 12.17 -13.02 -30.47
C ASP A 492 11.69 -13.34 -29.04
N SER A 493 11.75 -12.36 -28.14
CA SER A 493 11.30 -12.47 -26.75
C SER A 493 10.05 -11.67 -26.45
N ALA A 494 9.22 -12.23 -25.56
CA ALA A 494 8.07 -11.51 -25.00
C ALA A 494 8.49 -10.45 -23.95
N LEU A 495 9.75 -10.46 -23.48
CA LEU A 495 10.29 -9.46 -22.56
C LEU A 495 10.53 -8.14 -23.30
N LYS A 496 9.95 -7.05 -22.78
CA LYS A 496 10.18 -5.70 -23.29
C LYS A 496 10.93 -4.87 -22.25
N ILE A 497 11.84 -4.02 -22.70
CA ILE A 497 12.74 -3.27 -21.82
C ILE A 497 12.84 -1.83 -22.28
N LYS A 498 12.86 -0.90 -21.33
CA LYS A 498 13.18 0.51 -21.55
C LYS A 498 13.94 1.09 -20.38
N GLN A 499 14.85 2.02 -20.66
CA GLN A 499 15.52 2.83 -19.66
C GLN A 499 15.03 4.26 -19.71
N PHE A 500 14.94 4.90 -18.54
CA PHE A 500 14.51 6.26 -18.35
C PHE A 500 15.45 6.99 -17.41
N GLN A 501 15.56 8.31 -17.57
CA GLN A 501 16.17 9.16 -16.54
C GLN A 501 15.16 9.37 -15.39
N ASN A 502 15.66 9.59 -14.19
CA ASN A 502 14.80 9.83 -13.02
C ASN A 502 13.77 10.96 -13.27
N MET A 503 14.17 12.01 -13.99
CA MET A 503 13.30 13.13 -14.30
C MET A 503 12.16 12.85 -15.29
N ASP A 504 12.26 11.77 -16.08
CA ASP A 504 11.25 11.39 -17.08
C ASP A 504 9.92 10.97 -16.46
N PHE A 505 9.94 10.61 -15.16
CA PHE A 505 8.74 10.26 -14.38
C PHE A 505 8.11 11.46 -13.68
N GLY A 506 8.78 12.59 -13.68
CA GLY A 506 8.36 13.78 -12.96
C GLY A 506 7.61 14.78 -13.84
N TYR A 507 6.68 15.50 -13.23
CA TYR A 507 5.93 16.56 -13.88
C TYR A 507 5.62 17.70 -12.92
N TYR A 508 5.48 18.90 -13.47
CA TYR A 508 4.86 20.03 -12.78
C TYR A 508 3.36 19.97 -12.99
N LYS A 509 2.58 20.06 -11.91
CA LYS A 509 1.16 20.38 -11.98
C LYS A 509 0.99 21.85 -11.66
N VAL A 510 0.47 22.63 -12.60
CA VAL A 510 0.31 24.07 -12.48
C VAL A 510 -1.12 24.48 -12.84
N ASN A 511 -1.69 25.39 -12.06
CA ASN A 511 -3.00 25.94 -12.39
C ASN A 511 -2.86 27.01 -13.48
N ILE A 512 -3.75 26.90 -14.45
CA ILE A 512 -3.97 27.87 -15.50
C ILE A 512 -5.21 28.67 -15.14
N GLU A 513 -5.00 29.96 -14.96
CA GLU A 513 -6.05 30.88 -14.53
C GLU A 513 -6.62 31.65 -15.72
N ARG A 514 -7.89 32.03 -15.62
CA ARG A 514 -8.60 32.86 -16.59
C ARG A 514 -9.21 34.07 -15.90
N PRO A 515 -9.36 35.19 -16.60
CA PRO A 515 -9.93 36.39 -16.01
C PRO A 515 -11.40 36.23 -15.71
N LYS A 516 -11.81 36.71 -14.55
CA LYS A 516 -13.19 36.84 -14.19
C LYS A 516 -13.86 37.93 -15.00
N ARG A 517 -15.05 37.64 -15.54
CA ARG A 517 -15.83 38.59 -16.34
C ARG A 517 -17.24 38.67 -15.75
N LEU A 518 -17.66 39.85 -15.35
CA LEU A 518 -18.93 40.05 -14.70
C LEU A 518 -19.70 41.19 -15.33
N LYS A 519 -20.97 40.97 -15.62
CA LYS A 519 -21.94 42.03 -15.83
C LYS A 519 -22.70 42.33 -14.56
N GLY A 520 -22.95 43.61 -14.29
CA GLY A 520 -23.73 44.07 -13.16
C GLY A 520 -25.10 44.57 -13.60
N GLN A 521 -26.16 44.13 -12.90
CA GLN A 521 -27.52 44.65 -13.11
C GLN A 521 -28.36 44.38 -11.86
N PHE A 522 -29.16 45.35 -11.50
CA PHE A 522 -30.16 45.17 -10.52
C PHE A 522 -31.37 44.42 -11.13
N THR A 523 -31.75 43.32 -10.55
CA THR A 523 -33.00 42.59 -10.84
C THR A 523 -33.65 42.15 -9.55
N LYS A 524 -34.93 41.96 -9.59
CA LYS A 524 -35.70 41.51 -8.39
C LYS A 524 -35.15 40.16 -7.89
N GLU A 525 -34.90 39.23 -8.79
CA GLU A 525 -34.42 37.88 -8.50
C GLU A 525 -33.03 37.94 -7.83
N ALA A 526 -32.14 38.78 -8.32
CA ALA A 526 -30.81 38.97 -7.76
C ALA A 526 -30.85 39.55 -6.35
N LEU A 527 -31.77 40.48 -6.08
CA LEU A 527 -31.95 41.07 -4.77
C LEU A 527 -32.62 40.10 -3.78
N ASP A 528 -33.58 39.33 -4.22
CA ASP A 528 -34.31 38.41 -3.33
C ASP A 528 -33.39 37.38 -2.68
N VAL A 529 -32.28 37.03 -3.30
CA VAL A 529 -31.23 36.16 -2.72
C VAL A 529 -30.59 36.80 -1.48
N LEU A 530 -30.49 38.14 -1.41
CA LEU A 530 -29.91 38.86 -0.28
C LEU A 530 -30.74 38.79 0.99
N ARG A 531 -32.02 38.39 0.90
CA ARG A 531 -32.90 38.23 2.04
C ARG A 531 -32.52 37.09 2.96
N PHE A 532 -31.66 36.18 2.49
CA PHE A 532 -31.36 34.90 3.14
C PHE A 532 -29.89 34.73 3.44
N ASP A 533 -29.58 34.08 4.57
CA ASP A 533 -28.21 33.66 4.86
C ASP A 533 -27.77 32.59 3.86
N LYS A 534 -26.58 32.73 3.28
CA LYS A 534 -26.04 31.81 2.24
C LYS A 534 -26.01 30.33 2.71
N GLY A 535 -25.77 30.10 4.01
CA GLY A 535 -25.71 28.75 4.59
C GLY A 535 -27.07 28.15 4.93
N LEU A 536 -28.14 28.96 4.89
CA LEU A 536 -29.52 28.60 5.23
C LEU A 536 -30.51 29.04 4.15
N GLN A 537 -30.06 29.31 2.94
CA GLN A 537 -30.84 29.92 1.87
C GLN A 537 -32.13 29.15 1.57
N VAL A 538 -32.05 27.86 1.31
CA VAL A 538 -33.21 27.03 0.96
C VAL A 538 -34.27 27.01 2.08
N PRO A 539 -33.94 26.69 3.34
CA PRO A 539 -34.92 26.71 4.42
C PRO A 539 -35.42 28.11 4.72
N MET A 540 -34.60 29.16 4.65
CA MET A 540 -35.04 30.53 4.86
C MET A 540 -36.01 30.98 3.77
N GLN A 541 -35.75 30.68 2.50
CA GLN A 541 -36.65 30.96 1.40
C GLN A 541 -38.02 30.29 1.61
N ALA A 542 -38.02 28.99 1.92
CA ALA A 542 -39.25 28.23 2.16
C ALA A 542 -40.07 28.79 3.36
N LEU A 543 -39.37 29.24 4.41
CA LEU A 543 -40.01 29.87 5.54
C LEU A 543 -40.53 31.28 5.22
N TYR A 544 -39.81 32.06 4.43
CA TYR A 544 -40.27 33.36 3.98
C TYR A 544 -41.52 33.26 3.10
N GLU A 545 -41.57 32.30 2.18
CA GLU A 545 -42.76 32.00 1.37
C GLU A 545 -44.00 31.63 2.22
N ALA A 546 -43.76 30.94 3.35
CA ALA A 546 -44.86 30.51 4.25
C ALA A 546 -45.32 31.60 5.22
N TYR A 547 -44.37 32.36 5.77
CA TYR A 547 -44.65 33.28 6.88
C TYR A 547 -44.53 34.78 6.52
N GLY A 548 -44.00 35.09 5.34
CA GLY A 548 -43.78 36.46 4.90
C GLY A 548 -42.90 37.25 5.87
N ASP A 549 -43.28 38.52 6.10
CA ASP A 549 -42.50 39.43 6.96
C ASP A 549 -42.56 39.06 8.47
N LEU A 550 -43.39 38.11 8.87
CA LEU A 550 -43.39 37.59 10.25
C LEU A 550 -42.03 37.02 10.68
N VAL A 551 -41.24 36.53 9.73
CA VAL A 551 -39.89 36.01 10.01
C VAL A 551 -38.99 37.04 10.71
N TYR A 552 -39.20 38.34 10.46
CA TYR A 552 -38.40 39.44 11.02
C TYR A 552 -38.81 39.78 12.48
N ALA A 553 -39.98 39.29 12.92
CA ALA A 553 -40.41 39.40 14.30
C ALA A 553 -39.89 38.24 15.18
N GLY A 554 -39.44 37.14 14.54
CA GLY A 554 -39.05 35.87 15.15
C GLY A 554 -40.13 34.80 15.00
N LEU A 555 -39.72 33.57 14.88
CA LEU A 555 -40.61 32.42 14.64
C LEU A 555 -40.75 31.51 15.88
N ASP A 556 -40.53 32.04 17.08
CA ASP A 556 -40.56 31.28 18.34
C ASP A 556 -41.86 30.48 18.52
N THR A 557 -43.02 31.06 18.14
CA THR A 557 -44.33 30.42 18.22
C THR A 557 -44.52 29.27 17.23
N HIS A 558 -43.69 29.19 16.20
CA HIS A 558 -43.74 28.17 15.15
C HIS A 558 -42.60 27.16 15.24
N ALA A 559 -41.86 27.13 16.34
CA ALA A 559 -40.64 26.32 16.49
C ALA A 559 -40.84 24.82 16.24
N GLU A 560 -41.94 24.26 16.74
CA GLU A 560 -42.27 22.83 16.52
C GLU A 560 -42.64 22.53 15.08
N GLU A 561 -43.39 23.43 14.43
CA GLU A 561 -43.81 23.30 13.04
C GLU A 561 -42.59 23.36 12.11
N ILE A 562 -41.66 24.30 12.36
CA ILE A 562 -40.43 24.45 11.61
C ILE A 562 -39.54 23.22 11.76
N SER A 563 -39.43 22.64 12.98
CA SER A 563 -38.66 21.43 13.21
C SER A 563 -39.22 20.23 12.43
N LYS A 564 -40.55 20.06 12.45
CA LYS A 564 -41.22 19.01 11.67
C LYS A 564 -41.09 19.21 10.17
N ARG A 565 -41.14 20.46 9.71
CA ARG A 565 -40.98 20.82 8.31
C ARG A 565 -39.54 20.55 7.84
N ALA A 566 -38.53 20.86 8.67
CA ALA A 566 -37.13 20.60 8.39
C ALA A 566 -36.83 19.09 8.19
N GLU A 567 -37.51 18.24 8.97
CA GLU A 567 -37.44 16.77 8.82
C GLU A 567 -38.16 16.30 7.56
N LYS A 568 -39.39 16.81 7.32
CA LYS A 568 -40.21 16.41 6.18
C LYS A 568 -39.62 16.81 4.81
N GLU A 569 -39.02 17.99 4.74
CA GLU A 569 -38.38 18.53 3.52
C GLU A 569 -36.89 18.17 3.43
N GLU A 570 -36.40 17.32 4.32
CA GLU A 570 -35.02 16.77 4.34
C GLU A 570 -33.92 17.87 4.26
N TRP A 571 -34.08 18.98 4.98
CA TRP A 571 -33.11 20.09 4.94
C TRP A 571 -31.74 19.72 5.53
N GLY A 572 -31.56 18.56 6.18
CA GLY A 572 -30.31 18.09 6.77
C GLY A 572 -29.74 18.98 7.89
N LEU A 573 -30.62 19.74 8.59
CA LEU A 573 -30.21 20.71 9.59
C LEU A 573 -30.06 20.08 10.97
N ASN A 574 -29.02 20.47 11.69
CA ASN A 574 -28.89 20.14 13.11
C ASN A 574 -29.71 21.11 14.00
N LYS A 575 -29.90 20.73 15.28
CA LYS A 575 -30.70 21.52 16.24
C LYS A 575 -30.25 22.97 16.35
N LYS A 576 -28.95 23.27 16.24
CA LYS A 576 -28.41 24.62 16.32
C LYS A 576 -28.77 25.44 15.08
N GLN A 577 -28.82 24.84 13.91
CA GLN A 577 -29.26 25.49 12.68
C GLN A 577 -30.75 25.75 12.66
N ILE A 578 -31.55 24.83 13.18
CA ILE A 578 -33.02 25.05 13.35
C ILE A 578 -33.27 26.19 14.33
N SER A 579 -32.56 26.24 15.45
CA SER A 579 -32.68 27.38 16.41
C SER A 579 -32.33 28.73 15.76
N LYS A 580 -31.36 28.78 14.85
CA LYS A 580 -31.05 29.99 14.09
C LYS A 580 -32.20 30.42 13.16
N LEU A 581 -32.89 29.51 12.52
CA LEU A 581 -34.03 29.83 11.65
C LEU A 581 -35.21 30.47 12.42
N ILE A 582 -35.35 30.15 13.69
CA ILE A 582 -36.39 30.67 14.58
C ILE A 582 -36.04 32.09 15.09
N ASP A 583 -34.75 32.34 15.33
CA ASP A 583 -34.23 33.58 15.90
C ASP A 583 -34.30 34.74 14.88
N LYS A 584 -34.99 35.81 15.24
CA LYS A 584 -35.09 37.05 14.47
C LYS A 584 -33.76 37.66 14.06
N SER A 585 -32.72 37.52 14.87
CA SER A 585 -31.38 38.10 14.55
C SER A 585 -30.78 37.50 13.28
N THR A 586 -31.07 36.23 12.95
CA THR A 586 -30.66 35.57 11.72
C THR A 586 -31.30 36.19 10.47
N TRP A 587 -32.51 36.75 10.61
CA TRP A 587 -33.23 37.37 9.49
C TRP A 587 -32.96 38.85 9.32
N LEU A 588 -32.71 39.59 10.41
CA LEU A 588 -32.54 41.04 10.36
C LEU A 588 -31.29 41.51 9.61
N LYS A 589 -30.18 40.75 9.71
CA LYS A 589 -28.96 41.10 9.02
C LYS A 589 -29.04 40.98 7.49
N PRO A 590 -29.54 39.86 6.94
CA PRO A 590 -29.83 39.75 5.51
C PRO A 590 -30.88 40.77 5.03
N LYS A 591 -31.91 41.03 5.85
CA LYS A 591 -32.92 42.07 5.54
C LYS A 591 -32.29 43.46 5.36
N ALA A 592 -31.39 43.86 6.26
CA ALA A 592 -30.68 45.13 6.14
C ALA A 592 -29.88 45.26 4.84
N LEU A 593 -29.24 44.16 4.41
CA LEU A 593 -28.53 44.11 3.11
C LEU A 593 -29.49 44.24 1.92
N TYR A 594 -30.61 43.55 2.00
CA TYR A 594 -31.65 43.62 0.98
C TYR A 594 -32.24 45.04 0.88
N ASP A 595 -32.59 45.70 2.02
CA ASP A 595 -33.12 47.04 2.07
C ASP A 595 -32.10 48.06 1.52
N ALA A 596 -30.82 47.91 1.85
CA ALA A 596 -29.74 48.74 1.31
C ALA A 596 -29.56 48.54 -0.21
N ALA A 597 -29.67 47.31 -0.69
CA ALA A 597 -29.60 47.03 -2.13
C ALA A 597 -30.79 47.56 -2.89
N LEU A 598 -31.99 47.56 -2.30
CA LEU A 598 -33.19 48.22 -2.87
C LEU A 598 -33.01 49.73 -3.00
N GLN A 599 -32.42 50.37 -1.97
CA GLN A 599 -32.10 51.79 -2.04
C GLN A 599 -31.10 52.11 -3.16
N LEU A 600 -30.03 51.31 -3.29
CA LEU A 600 -29.07 51.42 -4.39
C LEU A 600 -29.74 51.27 -5.75
N TRP A 601 -30.66 50.33 -5.90
CA TRP A 601 -31.44 50.14 -7.13
C TRP A 601 -32.19 51.37 -7.55
N GLN A 602 -32.85 52.05 -6.58
CA GLN A 602 -33.58 53.33 -6.86
C GLN A 602 -32.68 54.41 -7.42
N TYR A 603 -31.40 54.45 -7.04
CA TYR A 603 -30.43 55.46 -7.53
C TYR A 603 -29.71 55.07 -8.81
N VAL A 604 -29.42 53.80 -9.03
CA VAL A 604 -28.65 53.30 -10.17
C VAL A 604 -29.57 52.89 -11.35
N GLY A 605 -30.81 52.47 -11.06
CA GLY A 605 -31.78 52.00 -12.06
C GLY A 605 -31.49 50.61 -12.61
N ASP A 606 -32.15 50.25 -13.74
CA ASP A 606 -32.14 48.94 -14.38
C ASP A 606 -31.02 48.77 -15.42
N ALA A 607 -30.11 49.69 -15.51
CA ALA A 607 -29.03 49.68 -16.53
C ALA A 607 -28.17 48.42 -16.38
N VAL A 608 -27.84 47.83 -17.53
CA VAL A 608 -26.87 46.74 -17.62
C VAL A 608 -25.47 47.28 -17.76
N PHE A 609 -24.58 46.91 -16.89
CA PHE A 609 -23.15 47.28 -16.94
C PHE A 609 -22.33 46.08 -17.41
N MET A 610 -21.77 46.14 -18.59
CA MET A 610 -20.83 45.11 -19.11
C MET A 610 -19.41 45.30 -18.57
N ASP A 611 -19.18 46.36 -17.79
CA ASP A 611 -17.92 46.59 -17.06
C ASP A 611 -18.21 46.64 -15.56
N PHE A 612 -17.87 45.55 -14.85
CA PHE A 612 -18.01 45.46 -13.42
C PHE A 612 -17.19 46.50 -12.65
N ASN A 613 -16.03 46.91 -13.17
CA ASN A 613 -15.18 47.90 -12.51
C ASN A 613 -15.88 49.28 -12.49
N ALA A 614 -16.46 49.66 -13.62
CA ALA A 614 -17.28 50.85 -13.73
C ALA A 614 -18.55 50.74 -12.84
N PHE A 615 -19.23 49.58 -12.86
CA PHE A 615 -20.40 49.32 -12.02
C PHE A 615 -20.08 49.45 -10.52
N SER A 616 -19.00 48.82 -10.07
CA SER A 616 -18.54 48.93 -8.69
C SER A 616 -18.23 50.36 -8.27
N SER A 617 -17.65 51.12 -9.16
CA SER A 617 -17.36 52.56 -8.94
C SER A 617 -18.63 53.38 -8.78
N VAL A 618 -19.65 53.12 -9.60
CA VAL A 618 -20.97 53.77 -9.48
C VAL A 618 -21.62 53.46 -8.14
N ILE A 619 -21.60 52.17 -7.70
CA ILE A 619 -22.08 51.76 -6.40
C ILE A 619 -21.32 52.46 -5.27
N ASP A 620 -20.01 52.51 -5.31
CA ASP A 620 -19.21 53.20 -4.31
C ASP A 620 -19.49 54.74 -4.23
N GLU A 621 -19.72 55.35 -5.36
CA GLU A 621 -20.13 56.73 -5.43
C GLU A 621 -21.50 56.96 -4.78
N GLN A 622 -22.51 56.13 -5.09
CA GLN A 622 -23.86 56.23 -4.51
C GLN A 622 -23.84 55.96 -3.02
N VAL A 623 -23.11 54.93 -2.53
CA VAL A 623 -22.97 54.67 -1.10
C VAL A 623 -22.39 55.86 -0.35
N LYS A 624 -21.41 56.59 -0.94
CA LYS A 624 -20.85 57.82 -0.35
C LYS A 624 -21.84 58.98 -0.37
N LEU A 625 -22.44 59.24 -1.55
CA LEU A 625 -23.40 60.35 -1.71
C LEU A 625 -24.61 60.23 -0.77
N GLN A 626 -25.12 59.02 -0.63
CA GLN A 626 -26.29 58.73 0.21
C GLN A 626 -25.95 58.47 1.69
N LYS A 627 -24.64 58.46 2.06
CA LYS A 627 -24.14 58.19 3.41
C LYS A 627 -24.71 56.88 4.00
N MET A 628 -24.72 55.81 3.19
CA MET A 628 -25.43 54.54 3.52
C MET A 628 -24.65 53.71 4.52
N GLY A 629 -23.75 54.03 5.25
CA GLY A 629 -23.12 53.29 6.34
C GLY A 629 -22.69 51.81 6.01
N LEU A 630 -22.58 51.44 4.74
CA LEU A 630 -22.22 50.10 4.29
C LEU A 630 -20.72 49.86 4.40
N GLY A 631 -20.35 48.78 5.10
CA GLY A 631 -18.96 48.30 5.17
C GLY A 631 -18.50 47.64 3.88
N ALA A 632 -17.20 47.44 3.74
CA ALA A 632 -16.60 46.79 2.54
C ALA A 632 -17.16 45.35 2.29
N THR A 633 -17.40 44.59 3.33
CA THR A 633 -17.96 43.24 3.25
C THR A 633 -19.40 43.27 2.75
N GLU A 634 -20.19 44.20 3.26
CA GLU A 634 -21.60 44.32 2.89
C GLU A 634 -21.74 44.78 1.43
N LYS A 635 -20.98 45.76 1.01
CA LYS A 635 -20.89 46.17 -0.40
C LYS A 635 -20.49 45.00 -1.32
N LYS A 636 -19.46 44.26 -0.95
CA LYS A 636 -19.04 43.10 -1.71
C LYS A 636 -20.15 42.03 -1.80
N THR A 637 -20.94 41.82 -0.71
CA THR A 637 -22.05 40.88 -0.73
C THR A 637 -23.14 41.32 -1.68
N ILE A 638 -23.49 42.62 -1.69
CA ILE A 638 -24.49 43.20 -2.62
C ILE A 638 -23.95 43.04 -4.07
N LEU A 639 -22.74 43.48 -4.36
CA LEU A 639 -22.14 43.41 -5.69
C LEU A 639 -22.11 41.96 -6.22
N ASN A 640 -21.78 40.98 -5.36
CA ASN A 640 -21.78 39.57 -5.75
C ASN A 640 -23.19 39.04 -6.07
N ALA A 641 -24.24 39.55 -5.42
CA ALA A 641 -25.60 39.13 -5.69
C ALA A 641 -26.15 39.68 -7.01
N ILE A 642 -25.78 40.95 -7.34
CA ILE A 642 -26.28 41.66 -8.51
C ILE A 642 -25.31 41.58 -9.73
N SER A 643 -24.34 40.66 -9.67
CA SER A 643 -23.39 40.46 -10.75
C SER A 643 -23.35 38.99 -11.13
N ILE A 644 -23.36 38.71 -12.43
CA ILE A 644 -23.30 37.37 -12.98
C ILE A 644 -22.20 37.25 -14.01
N TYR A 645 -21.64 36.05 -14.17
CA TYR A 645 -20.65 35.80 -15.21
C TYR A 645 -21.25 36.02 -16.60
N ASP A 646 -20.51 36.75 -17.44
CA ASP A 646 -20.83 36.98 -18.83
C ASP A 646 -19.53 37.04 -19.63
N ALA A 647 -19.39 36.15 -20.64
CA ALA A 647 -18.16 36.03 -21.43
C ALA A 647 -17.79 37.31 -22.20
N GLU A 648 -18.79 38.15 -22.55
CA GLU A 648 -18.62 39.39 -23.29
C GLU A 648 -18.38 40.60 -22.37
N ALA A 649 -18.49 40.40 -21.05
CA ALA A 649 -18.23 41.48 -20.09
C ALA A 649 -16.73 41.77 -19.99
N GLU A 650 -16.38 42.99 -19.57
CA GLU A 650 -15.01 43.40 -19.30
C GLU A 650 -14.39 42.63 -18.14
N LYS A 651 -13.06 42.45 -18.16
CA LYS A 651 -12.29 41.75 -17.14
C LYS A 651 -12.34 42.47 -15.80
N VAL A 652 -12.57 41.78 -14.72
CA VAL A 652 -12.62 42.32 -13.37
C VAL A 652 -11.19 42.57 -12.87
N ILE A 653 -10.89 43.85 -12.56
CA ILE A 653 -9.61 44.25 -12.03
C ILE A 653 -9.50 43.94 -10.56
N LYS A 654 -8.50 43.14 -10.19
CA LYS A 654 -8.16 42.85 -8.79
C LYS A 654 -7.36 43.98 -8.16
N LYS A 655 -6.31 44.43 -8.85
CA LYS A 655 -5.44 45.53 -8.44
C LYS A 655 -4.65 46.09 -9.62
N ILE A 656 -4.17 47.31 -9.45
CA ILE A 656 -3.16 47.91 -10.33
C ILE A 656 -1.87 48.05 -9.52
N GLU A 657 -0.77 47.53 -10.04
CA GLU A 657 0.52 47.49 -9.36
C GLU A 657 1.56 48.29 -10.13
N LYS A 658 2.37 49.08 -9.40
CA LYS A 658 3.49 49.82 -9.97
C LYS A 658 4.76 48.99 -9.83
N LEU A 659 5.29 48.54 -10.96
CA LEU A 659 6.50 47.71 -11.07
C LEU A 659 7.51 48.48 -11.95
N GLN A 660 8.52 49.05 -11.30
CA GLN A 660 9.59 49.81 -11.98
C GLN A 660 10.93 49.55 -11.30
N GLY A 661 12.03 49.66 -12.06
CA GLY A 661 13.40 49.51 -11.56
C GLY A 661 13.61 48.17 -10.85
N ASP A 662 14.14 48.21 -9.64
CA ASP A 662 14.50 46.98 -8.88
C ASP A 662 13.32 46.05 -8.62
N LYS A 663 12.11 46.57 -8.42
CA LYS A 663 10.92 45.75 -8.23
C LYS A 663 10.55 44.91 -9.45
N LEU A 664 10.64 45.53 -10.63
CA LEU A 664 10.41 44.85 -11.90
C LEU A 664 11.49 43.78 -12.14
N HIS A 665 12.76 44.11 -11.93
CA HIS A 665 13.87 43.15 -12.07
C HIS A 665 13.75 41.96 -11.11
N GLN A 666 13.35 42.22 -9.87
CA GLN A 666 13.11 41.14 -8.90
C GLN A 666 11.97 40.22 -9.35
N LEU A 667 10.88 40.80 -9.89
CA LEU A 667 9.76 40.00 -10.40
C LEU A 667 10.18 39.17 -11.61
N LEU A 668 10.85 39.74 -12.59
CA LEU A 668 11.32 39.03 -13.79
C LEU A 668 12.28 37.88 -13.43
N ASN A 669 13.21 38.14 -12.51
CA ASN A 669 14.10 37.09 -12.01
C ASN A 669 13.34 35.98 -11.28
N HIS A 670 12.34 36.34 -10.47
CA HIS A 670 11.50 35.35 -9.75
C HIS A 670 10.68 34.50 -10.73
N LEU A 671 10.09 35.12 -11.75
CA LEU A 671 9.32 34.42 -12.77
C LEU A 671 10.18 33.67 -13.80
N GLY A 672 11.47 34.02 -13.90
CA GLY A 672 12.40 33.47 -14.91
C GLY A 672 12.01 33.83 -16.34
N CYS A 673 11.52 35.06 -16.58
CA CYS A 673 10.99 35.50 -17.88
C CYS A 673 11.42 36.91 -18.28
N GLY A 674 11.17 37.30 -19.53
CA GLY A 674 11.29 38.66 -20.03
C GLY A 674 10.06 39.50 -19.68
N GLU A 675 10.18 40.83 -19.87
CA GLU A 675 9.07 41.77 -19.64
C GLU A 675 7.90 41.51 -20.61
N GLU A 676 8.19 41.05 -21.82
CA GLU A 676 7.21 40.68 -22.84
C GLU A 676 6.36 39.47 -22.44
N ASP A 677 6.84 38.65 -21.50
CA ASP A 677 6.17 37.45 -21.04
C ASP A 677 5.28 37.67 -19.80
N LEU A 678 5.33 38.85 -19.20
CA LEU A 678 4.55 39.19 -18.01
C LEU A 678 3.03 38.92 -18.14
N PRO A 679 2.38 39.13 -19.31
CA PRO A 679 0.97 38.76 -19.48
C PRO A 679 0.69 37.28 -19.25
N TYR A 680 1.62 36.38 -19.57
CA TYR A 680 1.49 34.93 -19.33
C TYR A 680 1.57 34.53 -17.84
N PHE A 681 1.91 35.52 -16.98
CA PHE A 681 1.90 35.39 -15.52
C PHE A 681 0.86 36.29 -14.84
N GLY A 682 -0.08 36.85 -15.63
CA GLY A 682 -1.19 37.65 -15.13
C GLY A 682 -0.88 39.14 -14.90
N TYR A 683 0.25 39.67 -15.39
CA TYR A 683 0.61 41.06 -15.30
C TYR A 683 0.45 41.75 -16.67
N TYR A 684 -0.58 42.58 -16.83
CA TYR A 684 -0.92 43.22 -18.09
C TYR A 684 -0.55 44.70 -18.06
N ALA A 685 0.35 45.16 -18.95
CA ALA A 685 0.78 46.51 -19.01
C ALA A 685 -0.38 47.49 -19.32
N THR A 686 -0.44 48.62 -18.63
CA THR A 686 -1.36 49.72 -18.93
C THR A 686 -0.76 50.71 -19.94
N SER A 687 -1.51 51.73 -20.31
CA SER A 687 -1.01 52.81 -21.12
C SER A 687 0.06 53.68 -20.40
N LYS A 688 0.19 53.56 -19.08
CA LYS A 688 1.18 54.22 -18.27
C LYS A 688 2.38 53.31 -18.02
N SER A 689 3.56 53.77 -18.39
CA SER A 689 4.81 53.01 -18.20
C SER A 689 5.00 52.57 -16.75
N GLY A 690 5.25 51.25 -16.56
CA GLY A 690 5.50 50.63 -15.28
C GLY A 690 4.25 50.41 -14.40
N GLU A 691 3.05 50.56 -14.95
CA GLU A 691 1.81 50.16 -14.30
C GLU A 691 1.27 48.87 -14.96
N TYR A 692 0.92 47.89 -14.13
CA TYR A 692 0.39 46.62 -14.58
C TYR A 692 -0.94 46.30 -13.90
N ILE A 693 -1.91 45.88 -14.69
CA ILE A 693 -3.20 45.39 -14.20
C ILE A 693 -3.06 43.87 -13.86
N ILE A 694 -3.60 43.49 -12.70
CA ILE A 694 -3.79 42.11 -12.31
C ILE A 694 -5.30 41.89 -12.22
N TYR A 695 -5.82 40.91 -12.97
CA TYR A 695 -7.22 40.58 -12.99
C TYR A 695 -7.61 39.57 -11.88
N GLU A 696 -8.89 39.56 -11.47
CA GLU A 696 -9.45 38.50 -10.66
C GLU A 696 -9.58 37.22 -11.49
N THR A 697 -9.40 36.08 -10.82
CA THR A 697 -9.51 34.76 -11.45
C THR A 697 -10.93 34.22 -11.37
N GLU A 698 -11.40 33.53 -12.42
CA GLU A 698 -12.65 32.79 -12.41
C GLU A 698 -12.37 31.34 -12.04
N SER A 699 -12.84 30.93 -10.86
CA SER A 699 -12.58 29.58 -10.30
C SER A 699 -13.16 28.46 -11.16
N ASP A 700 -14.32 28.71 -11.77
CA ASP A 700 -15.03 27.70 -12.57
C ASP A 700 -14.39 27.48 -13.96
N LEU A 701 -13.53 28.42 -14.39
CA LEU A 701 -12.75 28.34 -15.62
C LEU A 701 -11.29 27.95 -15.38
N ARG A 702 -10.90 27.76 -14.11
CA ARG A 702 -9.55 27.30 -13.77
C ARG A 702 -9.33 25.89 -14.29
N ASP A 703 -8.20 25.68 -14.92
CA ASP A 703 -7.75 24.37 -15.36
C ASP A 703 -6.36 24.07 -14.79
N SER A 704 -5.86 22.87 -14.99
CA SER A 704 -4.51 22.50 -14.56
C SER A 704 -3.80 21.70 -15.63
N GLU A 705 -2.53 22.04 -15.87
CA GLU A 705 -1.66 21.34 -16.80
C GLU A 705 -0.63 20.46 -16.07
N GLN A 706 -0.30 19.34 -16.68
CA GLN A 706 0.80 18.47 -16.27
C GLN A 706 1.94 18.56 -17.27
N ILE A 707 3.02 19.19 -16.85
CA ILE A 707 4.14 19.57 -17.71
C ILE A 707 5.35 18.72 -17.33
N PRO A 708 5.96 17.95 -18.25
CA PRO A 708 7.16 17.17 -17.95
C PRO A 708 8.28 18.01 -17.34
N LEU A 709 9.02 17.45 -16.37
CA LEU A 709 10.17 18.17 -15.76
C LEU A 709 11.30 18.48 -16.77
N SER A 710 11.30 17.83 -17.92
CA SER A 710 12.26 18.07 -19.02
C SER A 710 12.00 19.37 -19.78
N GLU A 711 10.87 20.04 -19.52
CA GLU A 711 10.46 21.28 -20.23
C GLU A 711 10.15 22.40 -19.24
N THR A 712 10.36 23.67 -19.64
CA THR A 712 9.95 24.79 -18.81
C THR A 712 8.45 25.05 -18.91
N ILE A 713 7.85 25.45 -17.79
CA ILE A 713 6.41 25.75 -17.72
C ILE A 713 6.00 26.79 -18.77
N LEU A 714 6.81 27.83 -18.96
CA LEU A 714 6.53 28.90 -19.90
C LEU A 714 6.57 28.42 -21.37
N THR A 715 7.56 27.60 -21.73
CA THR A 715 7.68 27.07 -23.11
C THR A 715 6.49 26.17 -23.44
N TYR A 716 6.13 25.28 -22.53
CA TYR A 716 4.95 24.42 -22.67
C TYR A 716 3.68 25.28 -22.82
N PHE A 717 3.49 26.26 -21.92
CA PHE A 717 2.31 27.12 -21.91
C PHE A 717 2.12 27.87 -23.23
N LYS A 718 3.19 28.43 -23.77
CA LYS A 718 3.16 29.14 -25.07
C LYS A 718 2.78 28.20 -26.23
N ARG A 719 3.20 26.94 -26.20
CA ARG A 719 2.98 25.98 -27.26
C ARG A 719 1.60 25.36 -27.18
N GLU A 720 1.18 24.92 -25.98
CA GLU A 720 0.01 24.06 -25.80
C GLU A 720 -1.24 24.81 -25.30
N VAL A 721 -1.10 25.90 -24.56
CA VAL A 721 -2.23 26.59 -23.93
C VAL A 721 -2.64 27.85 -24.69
N VAL A 722 -1.68 28.72 -24.99
CA VAL A 722 -1.95 30.03 -25.63
C VAL A 722 -2.73 29.92 -26.94
N PRO A 723 -2.45 28.95 -27.86
CA PRO A 723 -3.20 28.81 -29.10
C PRO A 723 -4.70 28.51 -28.93
N HIS A 724 -5.07 28.00 -27.76
CA HIS A 724 -6.45 27.61 -27.45
C HIS A 724 -7.15 28.60 -26.51
N VAL A 725 -6.39 29.30 -25.66
CA VAL A 725 -6.90 30.22 -24.64
C VAL A 725 -5.94 31.42 -24.49
N GLU A 726 -6.11 32.43 -25.33
CA GLU A 726 -5.23 33.61 -25.39
C GLU A 726 -5.17 34.43 -24.08
N GLU A 727 -6.24 34.40 -23.29
CA GLU A 727 -6.36 35.22 -22.07
C GLU A 727 -5.95 34.50 -20.81
N ALA A 728 -5.45 33.27 -20.92
CA ALA A 728 -5.02 32.50 -19.78
C ALA A 728 -3.63 32.94 -19.27
N TRP A 729 -3.36 32.65 -18.00
CA TRP A 729 -2.01 32.84 -17.43
C TRP A 729 -1.64 31.77 -16.44
N ILE A 730 -0.36 31.62 -16.21
CA ILE A 730 0.26 30.64 -15.31
C ILE A 730 0.20 31.17 -13.87
N ASN A 731 -0.22 30.32 -12.93
CA ASN A 731 -0.11 30.59 -11.49
C ASN A 731 1.06 29.76 -10.90
N LEU A 732 2.27 30.33 -10.86
CA LEU A 732 3.46 29.63 -10.36
C LEU A 732 3.37 29.28 -8.87
N ASP A 733 2.60 30.01 -8.05
CA ASP A 733 2.40 29.68 -6.64
C ASP A 733 1.60 28.39 -6.44
N SER A 734 0.91 27.93 -7.48
CA SER A 734 0.15 26.69 -7.47
C SER A 734 0.96 25.46 -7.84
N VAL A 735 2.21 25.64 -8.29
CA VAL A 735 3.02 24.55 -8.83
C VAL A 735 3.30 23.49 -7.77
N LYS A 736 2.96 22.25 -8.13
CA LYS A 736 3.32 21.06 -7.37
C LYS A 736 4.12 20.12 -8.26
N ILE A 737 5.11 19.46 -7.67
CA ILE A 737 5.91 18.46 -8.39
C ILE A 737 5.31 17.08 -8.08
N GLY A 738 4.94 16.36 -9.14
CA GLY A 738 4.41 15.00 -9.07
C GLY A 738 5.31 14.00 -9.77
N TYR A 739 5.19 12.72 -9.39
CA TYR A 739 5.89 11.62 -10.03
C TYR A 739 4.92 10.46 -10.31
N GLU A 740 4.98 9.94 -11.51
CA GLU A 740 4.11 8.87 -12.02
C GLU A 740 4.90 7.95 -12.95
N ILE A 741 4.65 6.64 -12.88
CA ILE A 741 5.29 5.63 -13.71
C ILE A 741 4.21 4.96 -14.58
N SER A 742 4.01 5.46 -15.77
CA SER A 742 2.96 4.99 -16.68
C SER A 742 3.43 3.83 -17.56
N PHE A 743 3.50 2.59 -17.01
CA PHE A 743 3.92 1.40 -17.75
C PHE A 743 3.16 1.24 -19.07
N ASN A 744 1.84 1.36 -19.04
CA ASN A 744 1.02 1.21 -20.25
C ASN A 744 1.41 2.21 -21.33
N LYS A 745 1.66 3.48 -20.99
CA LYS A 745 2.10 4.51 -21.92
C LYS A 745 3.45 4.15 -22.56
N TYR A 746 4.38 3.63 -21.76
CA TYR A 746 5.74 3.36 -22.21
C TYR A 746 5.84 2.11 -23.08
N PHE A 747 5.04 1.07 -22.80
CA PHE A 747 5.08 -0.20 -23.50
C PHE A 747 3.90 -0.41 -24.47
N TYR A 748 3.00 0.59 -24.58
CA TYR A 748 1.88 0.52 -25.52
C TYR A 748 2.41 0.37 -26.96
N GLN A 749 1.91 -0.64 -27.62
CA GLN A 749 2.09 -0.83 -29.05
C GLN A 749 0.71 -0.83 -29.70
N HIS A 750 0.49 0.11 -30.61
CA HIS A 750 -0.75 0.13 -31.39
C HIS A 750 -0.81 -1.14 -32.23
N THR A 751 -1.71 -2.04 -31.89
CA THR A 751 -2.01 -3.19 -32.74
C THR A 751 -3.10 -2.75 -33.70
N PRO A 752 -2.84 -2.63 -35.00
CA PRO A 752 -3.87 -2.27 -35.95
C PRO A 752 -4.98 -3.31 -35.87
N LEU A 753 -6.23 -2.84 -35.94
CA LEU A 753 -7.37 -3.75 -35.99
C LEU A 753 -7.21 -4.70 -37.19
N ARG A 754 -7.40 -5.99 -36.96
CA ARG A 754 -7.37 -7.01 -38.01
C ARG A 754 -8.45 -6.73 -39.02
N ALA A 755 -8.13 -6.91 -40.28
CA ALA A 755 -9.14 -6.77 -41.33
C ALA A 755 -10.29 -7.77 -41.10
N LEU A 756 -11.52 -7.34 -41.36
CA LEU A 756 -12.71 -8.18 -41.18
C LEU A 756 -12.59 -9.51 -41.96
N GLN A 757 -11.94 -9.47 -43.12
CA GLN A 757 -11.68 -10.65 -43.96
C GLN A 757 -10.77 -11.68 -43.28
N ASP A 758 -9.74 -11.23 -42.53
CA ASP A 758 -8.84 -12.13 -41.80
C ASP A 758 -9.54 -12.76 -40.60
N ILE A 759 -10.37 -11.99 -39.87
CA ILE A 759 -11.19 -12.50 -38.78
C ILE A 759 -12.19 -13.54 -39.30
N THR A 760 -12.85 -13.26 -40.42
CA THR A 760 -13.81 -14.18 -41.01
C THR A 760 -13.14 -15.47 -41.48
N LYS A 761 -11.94 -15.38 -42.06
CA LYS A 761 -11.14 -16.55 -42.46
C LYS A 761 -10.76 -17.45 -41.29
N ASP A 762 -10.32 -16.83 -40.15
CA ASP A 762 -9.97 -17.58 -38.96
C ASP A 762 -11.20 -18.23 -38.30
N LEU A 763 -12.35 -17.53 -38.29
CA LEU A 763 -13.60 -18.09 -37.78
C LEU A 763 -14.06 -19.31 -38.61
N LEU A 764 -13.97 -19.22 -39.95
CA LEU A 764 -14.30 -20.35 -40.84
C LEU A 764 -13.34 -21.52 -40.65
N ALA A 765 -12.04 -21.25 -40.47
CA ALA A 765 -11.05 -22.30 -40.17
C ALA A 765 -11.28 -22.98 -38.81
N LEU A 766 -11.71 -22.22 -37.79
CA LEU A 766 -12.09 -22.77 -36.48
C LEU A 766 -13.39 -23.59 -36.57
N GLU A 767 -14.36 -23.18 -37.41
CA GLU A 767 -15.60 -23.91 -37.67
C GLU A 767 -15.31 -25.24 -38.35
N GLU A 768 -14.45 -25.28 -39.39
CA GLU A 768 -14.00 -26.52 -40.02
C GLU A 768 -13.28 -27.46 -39.04
N GLN A 769 -12.45 -26.94 -38.15
CA GLN A 769 -11.79 -27.73 -37.10
C GLN A 769 -12.79 -28.26 -36.06
N SER A 770 -13.81 -27.47 -35.71
CA SER A 770 -14.86 -27.82 -34.77
C SER A 770 -15.78 -28.92 -35.32
N ASP A 771 -16.15 -28.86 -36.61
CA ASP A 771 -16.94 -29.90 -37.27
C ASP A 771 -16.18 -31.24 -37.33
N GLY A 772 -14.88 -31.21 -37.50
CA GLY A 772 -14.02 -32.40 -37.40
C GLY A 772 -14.02 -33.03 -36.01
N LEU A 773 -13.93 -32.23 -34.95
CA LEU A 773 -13.95 -32.68 -33.55
C LEU A 773 -15.29 -33.25 -33.10
N LEU A 774 -16.43 -32.68 -33.59
CA LEU A 774 -17.76 -33.21 -33.37
C LEU A 774 -17.97 -34.56 -34.07
N ALA A 775 -17.46 -34.71 -35.30
CA ALA A 775 -17.50 -35.98 -36.05
C ALA A 775 -16.64 -37.08 -35.35
N ASP A 776 -15.50 -36.72 -34.75
CA ASP A 776 -14.66 -37.66 -34.02
C ASP A 776 -15.24 -38.05 -32.64
N ILE A 777 -15.96 -37.16 -31.97
CA ILE A 777 -16.68 -37.45 -30.72
C ILE A 777 -17.93 -38.30 -30.97
N LEU A 778 -18.57 -38.13 -32.11
CA LEU A 778 -19.82 -38.86 -32.50
C LEU A 778 -19.53 -40.21 -33.17
N LYS A 779 -18.28 -40.54 -33.50
CA LYS A 779 -17.85 -41.86 -33.96
C LYS A 779 -17.71 -42.83 -32.79
N PHE A 780 -18.79 -43.07 -32.05
CA PHE A 780 -18.92 -44.23 -31.16
C PHE A 780 -19.83 -45.27 -31.80
#